data_c5c100a377cd14bd4f97c3ea89e9afee
#
_entry.id   c5c100a377cd14bd4f97c3ea89e9afee
#
_cell.length_a   1.000
_cell.length_b   1.000
_cell.length_c   1.000
_cell.angle_alpha   90.00
_cell.angle_beta   90.00
_cell.angle_gamma   90.00
#
_symmetry.space_group_name_H-M   'P 1'
#
loop_
_entity.id
_entity.type
_entity.pdbx_description
1 polymer ?
#
loop_
_entity_poly.entity_id
_entity_poly.type
_entity_poly.pdbx_seq_one_letter_code
_entity_poly.pdbx_strand_id
1 'polypeptide(L)'
;MNDAGKKDATGESVKPKKRKLYLILTILLNIAVVGFFIVKEIIANRNEPRSISLSDLSPYFLVFGALCFCVAMWTEYVKYKKMIMTSAGKYDPRGAFHVAMLGKYTDNVTPFGAGGQPFQIHYLHKRGYSSGTSGAVPVAGFLSQQIAFIIIAIVVFIANGRVVSGRPEMLVAPYVGLVFYMVIPAAIILFAFLPKAFNAIVGGVLRLLQKMHIIKSAAEKSESVNAVMNEYVTSIREMNKRPFFTMKLIFISLIYQMAILSIPFFMIRAFGGSGSWWDIFSMTVFIYAAITIIPTPGNSVAAEVSFSLVFSSLSGGLLFWAMILWRAFVYYSWIIIGVIVVTGGAISNHVKKKKPVPTDTSLSIALFNDIFFPSVDGVVRTMDAYAREMTKCGHSVTVFCPRSSRLKDVIYNYSVFQAPSVKLPGFAVSTALIAVTRKEKRYLREHHVNVLHAHSPFMMGHIAVWLGRKMNLPVVSTFHSKYYDDALNITHSKLLSKILVNIIVDFYCKVDEVWACSEGAAETLRSYGFNGEIKVMENGVNPKPDGDENELERKARELLSLPADKKILLFVGQQIWHKNLRLILDATKALGQSRDDFVTVIAGKGYDENDIKKYAESLELSDKVLFTGEVTDKPTLFGLYRSAYLFFFPSVYDTSGLVIREAALARVPSLLVKGSSAAYVIEDGVNGYVAENSVEAMTAKLEEILDSDNIAAVGERAKETIPILWSEIAARVVDRYREAFGEVCEPPAETDESDGNEKTE
;
A
#
# COMPACT_ATOMS: atom_id res chain seq x y z
N MET A 1 -28.19 -28.80 4.34
CA MET A 1 -28.14 -29.03 5.79
C MET A 1 -26.99 -30.00 6.06
N ASN A 2 -25.81 -29.52 6.37
CA ASN A 2 -24.80 -30.35 7.01
C ASN A 2 -23.88 -29.41 7.83
N ASP A 3 -24.08 -29.45 9.13
CA ASP A 3 -23.35 -28.73 10.15
C ASP A 3 -22.07 -29.51 10.49
N ALA A 4 -21.01 -29.31 9.69
CA ALA A 4 -19.70 -29.85 10.01
C ALA A 4 -19.09 -28.97 11.08
N GLY A 5 -19.04 -29.45 12.32
CA GLY A 5 -18.48 -28.80 13.50
C GLY A 5 -17.03 -28.35 13.28
N LYS A 6 -16.80 -27.04 13.28
CA LYS A 6 -15.46 -26.46 13.32
C LYS A 6 -14.88 -26.60 14.74
N LYS A 7 -13.77 -27.32 14.84
CA LYS A 7 -12.96 -27.43 16.05
C LYS A 7 -12.18 -26.13 16.29
N ASP A 8 -12.14 -25.66 17.55
CA ASP A 8 -11.28 -24.56 18.00
C ASP A 8 -9.84 -25.05 18.18
N ALA A 9 -8.90 -24.13 18.39
CA ALA A 9 -7.49 -24.41 18.66
C ALA A 9 -7.25 -25.29 19.92
N THR A 10 -8.30 -25.65 20.66
CA THR A 10 -8.28 -26.57 21.81
C THR A 10 -8.99 -27.90 21.55
N GLY A 11 -9.43 -28.14 20.30
CA GLY A 11 -10.06 -29.45 19.95
C GLY A 11 -11.47 -29.67 20.43
N GLU A 12 -12.10 -28.75 21.16
CA GLU A 12 -13.47 -28.86 21.63
C GLU A 12 -14.43 -27.94 20.84
N SER A 13 -15.49 -28.53 20.29
CA SER A 13 -16.57 -27.77 19.65
C SER A 13 -17.37 -27.01 20.72
N VAL A 14 -17.12 -25.70 20.86
CA VAL A 14 -17.97 -24.86 21.71
C VAL A 14 -19.35 -24.76 21.08
N LYS A 15 -20.32 -25.44 21.64
CA LYS A 15 -21.72 -25.42 21.19
C LYS A 15 -22.22 -23.97 21.09
N PRO A 16 -22.91 -23.58 20.02
CA PRO A 16 -23.34 -22.18 19.77
C PRO A 16 -24.20 -21.59 20.91
N LYS A 17 -24.83 -22.41 21.72
CA LYS A 17 -25.58 -22.00 22.95
C LYS A 17 -24.69 -21.38 24.02
N LYS A 18 -23.42 -21.87 24.21
CA LYS A 18 -22.50 -21.32 25.22
C LYS A 18 -22.02 -19.92 24.84
N ARG A 19 -21.78 -19.63 23.54
CA ARG A 19 -21.34 -18.31 23.07
C ARG A 19 -22.41 -17.23 23.26
N LYS A 20 -23.68 -17.53 23.00
CA LYS A 20 -24.81 -16.63 23.29
C LYS A 20 -24.94 -16.39 24.79
N LEU A 21 -24.76 -17.41 25.63
CA LEU A 21 -24.80 -17.30 27.08
C LEU A 21 -23.70 -16.36 27.62
N TYR A 22 -22.46 -16.48 27.15
CA TYR A 22 -21.36 -15.58 27.55
C TYR A 22 -21.65 -14.13 27.16
N LEU A 23 -22.16 -13.89 25.95
CA LEU A 23 -22.56 -12.55 25.52
C LEU A 23 -23.66 -11.96 26.42
N ILE A 24 -24.67 -12.74 26.70
CA ILE A 24 -25.77 -12.32 27.58
C ILE A 24 -25.27 -12.06 29.00
N LEU A 25 -24.44 -12.94 29.56
CA LEU A 25 -23.81 -12.74 30.87
C LEU A 25 -22.97 -11.48 30.95
N THR A 26 -22.18 -11.19 29.90
CA THR A 26 -21.36 -9.96 29.81
C THR A 26 -22.26 -8.72 29.76
N ILE A 27 -23.34 -8.73 28.98
CA ILE A 27 -24.30 -7.63 28.92
C ILE A 27 -25.00 -7.44 30.26
N LEU A 28 -25.46 -8.53 30.89
CA LEU A 28 -26.11 -8.50 32.20
C LEU A 28 -25.19 -7.98 33.28
N LEU A 29 -23.93 -8.42 33.28
CA LEU A 29 -22.92 -7.93 34.22
C LEU A 29 -22.69 -6.43 34.06
N ASN A 30 -22.55 -5.93 32.82
CA ASN A 30 -22.41 -4.50 32.59
C ASN A 30 -23.66 -3.70 33.02
N ILE A 31 -24.87 -4.20 32.74
CA ILE A 31 -26.11 -3.58 33.21
C ILE A 31 -26.17 -3.58 34.74
N ALA A 32 -25.79 -4.68 35.38
CA ALA A 32 -25.75 -4.77 36.83
C ALA A 32 -24.75 -3.79 37.46
N VAL A 33 -23.55 -3.64 36.87
CA VAL A 33 -22.53 -2.69 37.33
C VAL A 33 -23.04 -1.25 37.21
N VAL A 34 -23.60 -0.88 36.05
CA VAL A 34 -24.18 0.45 35.83
C VAL A 34 -25.38 0.69 36.82
N GLY A 35 -26.26 -0.28 36.92
CA GLY A 35 -27.42 -0.22 37.85
C GLY A 35 -26.98 -0.06 39.31
N PHE A 36 -25.92 -0.81 39.73
CA PHE A 36 -25.39 -0.68 41.07
C PHE A 36 -24.86 0.76 41.36
N PHE A 37 -24.08 1.34 40.42
CA PHE A 37 -23.60 2.71 40.59
C PHE A 37 -24.70 3.75 40.59
N ILE A 38 -25.72 3.59 39.71
CA ILE A 38 -26.91 4.48 39.69
C ILE A 38 -27.65 4.38 41.03
N VAL A 39 -27.93 3.17 41.51
CA VAL A 39 -28.64 2.94 42.80
C VAL A 39 -27.81 3.48 43.98
N LYS A 40 -26.51 3.21 44.00
CA LYS A 40 -25.62 3.73 45.05
C LYS A 40 -25.65 5.26 45.10
N GLU A 41 -25.62 5.91 43.95
CA GLU A 41 -25.66 7.38 43.86
C GLU A 41 -27.03 7.97 44.25
N ILE A 42 -28.11 7.33 43.84
CA ILE A 42 -29.48 7.71 44.26
C ILE A 42 -29.61 7.60 45.79
N ILE A 43 -29.08 6.53 46.39
CA ILE A 43 -29.11 6.33 47.84
C ILE A 43 -28.23 7.36 48.57
N ALA A 44 -27.00 7.63 48.05
CA ALA A 44 -26.05 8.58 48.64
C ALA A 44 -26.59 10.03 48.63
N ASN A 45 -27.38 10.38 47.59
CA ASN A 45 -27.88 11.73 47.39
C ASN A 45 -29.36 11.90 47.79
N ARG A 46 -29.95 10.93 48.52
CA ARG A 46 -31.38 10.91 48.89
C ARG A 46 -31.84 12.13 49.72
N ASN A 47 -30.91 12.80 50.36
CA ASN A 47 -31.20 13.93 51.25
C ASN A 47 -30.86 15.31 50.68
N GLU A 48 -30.34 15.40 49.46
CA GLU A 48 -30.08 16.68 48.80
C GLU A 48 -30.95 16.79 47.52
N PRO A 49 -31.85 17.79 47.44
CA PRO A 49 -32.63 18.03 46.24
C PRO A 49 -31.73 18.63 45.15
N ARG A 50 -31.12 17.79 44.35
CA ARG A 50 -30.38 18.22 43.16
C ARG A 50 -31.28 18.17 41.93
N SER A 51 -32.02 19.23 41.71
CA SER A 51 -32.57 19.49 40.39
C SER A 51 -31.43 19.92 39.47
N ILE A 52 -30.98 19.02 38.59
CA ILE A 52 -30.15 19.45 37.46
C ILE A 52 -31.03 20.35 36.63
N SER A 53 -30.78 21.65 36.67
CA SER A 53 -31.34 22.54 35.68
C SER A 53 -30.60 22.33 34.37
N LEU A 54 -31.29 22.05 33.28
CA LEU A 54 -30.71 22.00 31.94
C LEU A 54 -30.01 23.32 31.57
N SER A 55 -30.31 24.41 32.29
CA SER A 55 -29.65 25.70 32.17
C SER A 55 -28.19 25.71 32.66
N ASP A 56 -27.83 24.78 33.54
CA ASP A 56 -26.48 24.73 34.12
C ASP A 56 -25.53 23.91 33.24
N LEU A 57 -26.05 23.25 32.22
CA LEU A 57 -25.31 22.41 31.33
C LEU A 57 -24.75 23.23 30.17
N SER A 58 -23.42 23.23 29.99
CA SER A 58 -22.81 23.87 28.83
C SER A 58 -22.71 22.91 27.62
N PRO A 59 -23.62 23.06 26.63
CA PRO A 59 -23.67 22.15 25.49
C PRO A 59 -22.41 22.18 24.64
N TYR A 60 -21.69 23.29 24.63
CA TYR A 60 -20.43 23.43 23.86
C TYR A 60 -19.38 22.41 24.30
N PHE A 61 -19.20 22.21 25.60
CA PHE A 61 -18.21 21.25 26.09
C PHE A 61 -18.63 19.81 25.82
N LEU A 62 -19.92 19.50 25.80
CA LEU A 62 -20.43 18.17 25.40
C LEU A 62 -20.10 17.90 23.93
N VAL A 63 -20.30 18.89 23.05
CA VAL A 63 -19.97 18.79 21.63
C VAL A 63 -18.46 18.57 21.44
N PHE A 64 -17.61 19.30 22.18
CA PHE A 64 -16.16 19.10 22.11
C PHE A 64 -15.73 17.71 22.62
N GLY A 65 -16.36 17.20 23.70
CA GLY A 65 -16.12 15.82 24.15
C GLY A 65 -16.53 14.77 23.12
N ALA A 66 -17.68 14.94 22.48
CA ALA A 66 -18.11 14.09 21.38
C ALA A 66 -17.17 14.18 20.17
N LEU A 67 -16.67 15.38 19.85
CA LEU A 67 -15.68 15.57 18.79
C LEU A 67 -14.39 14.84 19.10
N CYS A 68 -13.88 14.91 20.33
CA CYS A 68 -12.72 14.15 20.77
C CYS A 68 -12.94 12.64 20.59
N PHE A 69 -14.10 12.12 20.94
CA PHE A 69 -14.43 10.71 20.69
C PHE A 69 -14.46 10.37 19.19
N CYS A 70 -15.05 11.22 18.36
CA CYS A 70 -15.04 11.05 16.90
C CYS A 70 -13.61 11.07 16.33
N VAL A 71 -12.73 11.96 16.82
CA VAL A 71 -11.31 12.00 16.44
C VAL A 71 -10.61 10.71 16.86
N ALA A 72 -10.85 10.20 18.06
CA ALA A 72 -10.30 8.94 18.52
C ALA A 72 -10.75 7.77 17.63
N MET A 73 -12.03 7.67 17.32
CA MET A 73 -12.58 6.63 16.44
C MET A 73 -11.99 6.73 15.02
N TRP A 74 -11.88 7.94 14.49
CA TRP A 74 -11.32 8.18 13.16
C TRP A 74 -9.83 7.81 13.08
N THR A 75 -9.03 8.22 14.07
CA THR A 75 -7.60 7.92 14.10
C THR A 75 -7.35 6.44 14.26
N GLU A 76 -8.13 5.74 15.08
CA GLU A 76 -8.05 4.27 15.20
C GLU A 76 -8.36 3.58 13.86
N TYR A 77 -9.43 3.97 13.19
CA TYR A 77 -9.76 3.48 11.85
C TYR A 77 -8.63 3.76 10.84
N VAL A 78 -8.12 4.99 10.78
CA VAL A 78 -7.04 5.38 9.84
C VAL A 78 -5.78 4.57 10.10
N LYS A 79 -5.43 4.32 11.36
CA LYS A 79 -4.29 3.50 11.77
C LYS A 79 -4.39 2.09 11.19
N TYR A 80 -5.50 1.37 11.44
CA TYR A 80 -5.70 0.01 10.92
C TYR A 80 -5.82 -0.02 9.39
N LYS A 81 -6.46 0.97 8.78
CA LYS A 81 -6.50 1.10 7.32
C LYS A 81 -5.11 1.19 6.71
N LYS A 82 -4.23 2.03 7.27
CA LYS A 82 -2.86 2.18 6.79
C LYS A 82 -2.03 0.91 7.02
N MET A 83 -2.18 0.26 8.15
CA MET A 83 -1.47 -0.99 8.43
C MET A 83 -1.87 -2.10 7.45
N ILE A 84 -3.16 -2.31 7.20
CA ILE A 84 -3.64 -3.32 6.24
C ILE A 84 -3.13 -3.00 4.83
N MET A 85 -3.25 -1.74 4.39
CA MET A 85 -2.74 -1.34 3.08
C MET A 85 -1.24 -1.62 2.93
N THR A 86 -0.45 -1.29 3.95
CA THR A 86 1.01 -1.45 3.92
C THR A 86 1.43 -2.92 4.01
N SER A 87 0.73 -3.75 4.80
CA SER A 87 1.10 -5.15 5.02
C SER A 87 0.58 -6.09 3.94
N ALA A 88 -0.63 -5.86 3.43
CA ALA A 88 -1.30 -6.74 2.48
C ALA A 88 -1.38 -6.17 1.06
N GLY A 89 -0.96 -4.92 0.84
CA GLY A 89 -1.11 -4.25 -0.44
C GLY A 89 -2.57 -4.08 -0.89
N LYS A 90 -3.54 -4.17 0.05
CA LYS A 90 -4.97 -4.20 -0.27
C LYS A 90 -5.75 -3.10 0.45
N TYR A 91 -6.57 -2.37 -0.28
CA TYR A 91 -7.45 -1.35 0.29
C TYR A 91 -8.77 -1.97 0.78
N ASP A 92 -8.86 -2.18 2.07
CA ASP A 92 -10.05 -2.72 2.74
C ASP A 92 -10.55 -1.79 3.85
N PRO A 93 -11.28 -0.71 3.52
CA PRO A 93 -11.75 0.24 4.52
C PRO A 93 -12.79 -0.35 5.48
N ARG A 94 -13.60 -1.32 5.04
CA ARG A 94 -14.58 -2.00 5.90
C ARG A 94 -13.89 -2.95 6.87
N GLY A 95 -12.95 -3.76 6.37
CA GLY A 95 -12.15 -4.63 7.22
C GLY A 95 -11.34 -3.84 8.24
N ALA A 96 -10.74 -2.73 7.83
CA ALA A 96 -10.01 -1.83 8.73
C ALA A 96 -10.91 -1.23 9.82
N PHE A 97 -12.12 -0.78 9.48
CA PHE A 97 -13.09 -0.28 10.45
C PHE A 97 -13.52 -1.38 11.41
N HIS A 98 -13.88 -2.56 10.89
CA HIS A 98 -14.33 -3.67 11.72
C HIS A 98 -13.22 -4.16 12.67
N VAL A 99 -11.98 -4.33 12.19
CA VAL A 99 -10.87 -4.79 13.05
C VAL A 99 -10.53 -3.75 14.12
N ALA A 100 -10.59 -2.46 13.81
CA ALA A 100 -10.36 -1.38 14.76
C ALA A 100 -11.43 -1.38 15.87
N MET A 101 -12.70 -1.42 15.48
CA MET A 101 -13.83 -1.40 16.44
C MET A 101 -13.89 -2.69 17.25
N LEU A 102 -13.63 -3.84 16.61
CA LEU A 102 -13.58 -5.14 17.29
C LEU A 102 -12.50 -5.17 18.37
N GLY A 103 -11.32 -4.62 18.10
CA GLY A 103 -10.24 -4.52 19.08
C GLY A 103 -10.68 -3.72 20.31
N LYS A 104 -11.21 -2.50 20.10
CA LYS A 104 -11.69 -1.66 21.20
C LYS A 104 -12.84 -2.29 21.99
N TYR A 105 -13.77 -2.96 21.29
CA TYR A 105 -14.86 -3.70 21.95
C TYR A 105 -14.29 -4.81 22.85
N THR A 106 -13.43 -5.65 22.30
CA THR A 106 -12.90 -6.81 23.05
C THR A 106 -11.94 -6.39 24.17
N ASP A 107 -11.17 -5.32 24.01
CA ASP A 107 -10.39 -4.72 25.09
C ASP A 107 -11.28 -4.26 26.26
N ASN A 108 -12.44 -3.66 25.98
CA ASN A 108 -13.35 -3.18 27.02
C ASN A 108 -14.15 -4.30 27.73
N VAL A 109 -14.31 -5.47 27.11
CA VAL A 109 -15.05 -6.60 27.74
C VAL A 109 -14.15 -7.68 28.33
N THR A 110 -12.83 -7.57 28.18
CA THR A 110 -11.88 -8.52 28.75
C THR A 110 -11.09 -7.92 29.89
N PRO A 111 -10.67 -8.76 30.86
CA PRO A 111 -9.77 -8.31 31.93
C PRO A 111 -8.45 -7.76 31.38
N PHE A 112 -7.89 -6.73 32.05
CA PHE A 112 -6.66 -6.04 31.68
C PHE A 112 -6.68 -5.36 30.29
N GLY A 113 -7.82 -5.33 29.59
CA GLY A 113 -7.86 -4.82 28.21
C GLY A 113 -7.00 -5.62 27.21
N ALA A 114 -6.82 -6.92 27.44
CA ALA A 114 -5.88 -7.76 26.68
C ALA A 114 -6.55 -8.62 25.60
N GLY A 115 -7.86 -8.50 25.39
CA GLY A 115 -8.61 -9.36 24.47
C GLY A 115 -8.60 -8.89 23.01
N GLY A 116 -8.15 -7.68 22.71
CA GLY A 116 -8.24 -7.09 21.39
C GLY A 116 -7.49 -7.88 20.32
N GLN A 117 -6.21 -8.15 20.54
CA GLN A 117 -5.34 -8.74 19.55
C GLN A 117 -5.78 -10.13 19.08
N PRO A 118 -6.09 -11.10 19.94
CA PRO A 118 -6.51 -12.43 19.48
C PRO A 118 -7.77 -12.39 18.60
N PHE A 119 -8.75 -11.56 18.95
CA PHE A 119 -9.98 -11.43 18.15
C PHE A 119 -9.75 -10.70 16.83
N GLN A 120 -8.86 -9.73 16.80
CA GLN A 120 -8.45 -9.01 15.58
C GLN A 120 -7.69 -9.94 14.63
N ILE A 121 -6.76 -10.76 15.14
CA ILE A 121 -6.02 -11.78 14.38
C ILE A 121 -7.00 -12.76 13.75
N HIS A 122 -7.92 -13.32 14.55
CA HIS A 122 -8.93 -14.25 14.06
C HIS A 122 -9.82 -13.62 12.98
N TYR A 123 -10.24 -12.36 13.18
CA TYR A 123 -11.06 -11.64 12.22
C TYR A 123 -10.35 -11.44 10.88
N LEU A 124 -9.09 -11.00 10.89
CA LEU A 124 -8.28 -10.79 9.68
C LEU A 124 -8.02 -12.11 8.95
N HIS A 125 -7.67 -13.17 9.68
CA HIS A 125 -7.47 -14.50 9.10
C HIS A 125 -8.76 -15.02 8.42
N LYS A 126 -9.90 -14.91 9.09
CA LYS A 126 -11.21 -15.29 8.52
C LYS A 126 -11.60 -14.46 7.29
N ARG A 127 -11.05 -13.24 7.15
CA ARG A 127 -11.26 -12.35 6.02
C ARG A 127 -10.32 -12.65 4.83
N GLY A 128 -9.45 -13.66 4.95
CA GLY A 128 -8.56 -14.14 3.90
C GLY A 128 -7.19 -13.44 3.85
N TYR A 129 -6.80 -12.74 4.92
CA TYR A 129 -5.43 -12.23 5.03
C TYR A 129 -4.45 -13.35 5.42
N SER A 130 -3.20 -13.25 4.95
CA SER A 130 -2.14 -14.19 5.32
C SER A 130 -1.92 -14.21 6.84
N SER A 131 -1.43 -15.32 7.39
CA SER A 131 -1.13 -15.44 8.82
C SER A 131 -0.18 -14.36 9.30
N GLY A 132 0.85 -14.00 8.49
CA GLY A 132 1.78 -12.92 8.80
C GLY A 132 1.11 -11.56 8.92
N THR A 133 0.25 -11.18 7.97
CA THR A 133 -0.51 -9.92 8.03
C THR A 133 -1.51 -9.91 9.18
N SER A 134 -2.20 -11.05 9.40
CA SER A 134 -3.22 -11.17 10.45
C SER A 134 -2.62 -11.01 11.84
N GLY A 135 -1.40 -11.50 12.07
CA GLY A 135 -0.66 -11.30 13.32
C GLY A 135 -0.02 -9.91 13.44
N ALA A 136 0.71 -9.48 12.40
CA ALA A 136 1.48 -8.25 12.43
C ALA A 136 0.62 -6.98 12.63
N VAL A 137 -0.55 -6.89 11.99
CA VAL A 137 -1.40 -5.69 12.03
C VAL A 137 -1.93 -5.40 13.44
N PRO A 138 -2.57 -6.34 14.17
CA PRO A 138 -3.03 -6.08 15.53
C PRO A 138 -1.89 -5.78 16.51
N VAL A 139 -0.77 -6.49 16.39
CA VAL A 139 0.40 -6.29 17.25
C VAL A 139 1.02 -4.91 17.04
N ALA A 140 1.25 -4.50 15.80
CA ALA A 140 1.76 -3.16 15.49
C ALA A 140 0.81 -2.05 15.98
N GLY A 141 -0.51 -2.28 15.84
CA GLY A 141 -1.54 -1.38 16.36
C GLY A 141 -1.48 -1.22 17.87
N PHE A 142 -1.34 -2.31 18.60
CA PHE A 142 -1.20 -2.34 20.06
C PHE A 142 0.11 -1.65 20.49
N LEU A 143 1.25 -2.02 19.93
CA LEU A 143 2.55 -1.45 20.29
C LEU A 143 2.61 0.06 20.05
N SER A 144 2.10 0.54 18.91
CA SER A 144 2.04 1.99 18.63
C SER A 144 1.18 2.75 19.65
N GLN A 145 0.10 2.12 20.14
CA GLN A 145 -0.77 2.67 21.18
C GLN A 145 -0.07 2.73 22.53
N GLN A 146 0.64 1.66 22.92
CA GLN A 146 1.42 1.56 24.15
C GLN A 146 2.52 2.63 24.17
N ILE A 147 3.31 2.71 23.10
CA ILE A 147 4.38 3.71 22.98
C ILE A 147 3.83 5.13 23.10
N ALA A 148 2.70 5.41 22.42
CA ALA A 148 2.07 6.73 22.48
C ALA A 148 1.64 7.11 23.91
N PHE A 149 1.03 6.18 24.66
CA PHE A 149 0.66 6.43 26.06
C PHE A 149 1.90 6.64 26.95
N ILE A 150 2.93 5.80 26.80
CA ILE A 150 4.19 5.93 27.56
C ILE A 150 4.82 7.29 27.32
N ILE A 151 4.89 7.78 26.08
CA ILE A 151 5.42 9.11 25.75
C ILE A 151 4.63 10.20 26.49
N ILE A 152 3.29 10.16 26.42
CA ILE A 152 2.44 11.14 27.13
C ILE A 152 2.63 11.05 28.63
N ALA A 153 2.64 9.83 29.19
CA ALA A 153 2.81 9.62 30.62
C ALA A 153 4.16 10.18 31.10
N ILE A 154 5.26 9.89 30.42
CA ILE A 154 6.59 10.42 30.77
C ILE A 154 6.57 11.95 30.78
N VAL A 155 6.01 12.60 29.74
CA VAL A 155 5.91 14.07 29.68
C VAL A 155 5.10 14.62 30.86
N VAL A 156 3.95 14.01 31.16
CA VAL A 156 3.08 14.42 32.24
C VAL A 156 3.75 14.22 33.61
N PHE A 157 4.40 13.08 33.84
CA PHE A 157 5.10 12.78 35.10
C PHE A 157 6.28 13.74 35.33
N ILE A 158 7.04 14.10 34.31
CA ILE A 158 8.14 15.05 34.40
C ILE A 158 7.61 16.47 34.69
N ALA A 159 6.59 16.90 33.91
CA ALA A 159 6.03 18.26 34.05
C ALA A 159 5.32 18.50 35.36
N ASN A 160 4.69 17.48 35.96
CA ASN A 160 3.90 17.61 37.18
C ASN A 160 4.61 17.05 38.44
N GLY A 161 5.85 16.62 38.34
CA GLY A 161 6.58 16.02 39.46
C GLY A 161 6.68 16.91 40.70
N ARG A 162 6.64 18.25 40.57
CA ARG A 162 6.63 19.22 41.65
C ARG A 162 5.25 19.41 42.28
N VAL A 163 4.17 19.35 41.51
CA VAL A 163 2.80 19.59 41.99
C VAL A 163 2.30 18.42 42.83
N VAL A 164 2.75 17.23 42.51
CA VAL A 164 2.31 15.98 43.17
C VAL A 164 3.22 15.61 44.34
N SER A 165 4.39 16.23 44.47
CA SER A 165 5.30 16.02 45.65
C SER A 165 4.69 16.37 47.00
N GLY A 166 3.60 17.18 47.02
CA GLY A 166 2.85 17.47 48.21
C GLY A 166 1.90 16.37 48.72
N ARG A 167 1.69 15.28 47.93
CA ARG A 167 0.84 14.11 48.30
C ARG A 167 1.43 12.82 47.75
N PRO A 168 2.55 12.35 48.33
CA PRO A 168 3.31 11.20 47.80
C PRO A 168 2.48 9.90 47.72
N GLU A 169 1.52 9.70 48.61
CA GLU A 169 0.61 8.55 48.61
C GLU A 169 -0.26 8.42 47.35
N MET A 170 -0.61 9.55 46.72
CA MET A 170 -1.37 9.51 45.44
C MET A 170 -0.51 9.12 44.24
N LEU A 171 0.80 9.09 44.37
CA LEU A 171 1.72 8.77 43.25
C LEU A 171 2.09 7.30 43.17
N VAL A 172 2.02 6.57 44.26
CA VAL A 172 2.46 5.15 44.28
C VAL A 172 1.73 4.32 43.24
N ALA A 173 0.40 4.37 43.17
CA ALA A 173 -0.38 3.59 42.24
C ALA A 173 -0.13 4.00 40.78
N PRO A 174 -0.09 5.26 40.35
CA PRO A 174 0.28 5.68 39.02
C PRO A 174 1.70 5.26 38.61
N TYR A 175 2.70 5.37 39.49
CA TYR A 175 4.07 4.91 39.19
C TYR A 175 4.14 3.38 39.01
N VAL A 176 3.56 2.61 39.90
CA VAL A 176 3.51 1.15 39.81
C VAL A 176 2.76 0.74 38.53
N GLY A 177 1.67 1.42 38.21
CA GLY A 177 0.91 1.18 36.99
C GLY A 177 1.69 1.53 35.72
N LEU A 178 2.46 2.62 35.69
CA LEU A 178 3.31 2.95 34.57
C LEU A 178 4.41 1.90 34.37
N VAL A 179 5.03 1.42 35.46
CA VAL A 179 5.99 0.33 35.40
C VAL A 179 5.33 -0.94 34.83
N PHE A 180 4.13 -1.27 35.32
CA PHE A 180 3.36 -2.41 34.80
C PHE A 180 3.01 -2.24 33.31
N TYR A 181 2.68 -1.04 32.89
CA TYR A 181 2.39 -0.71 31.49
C TYR A 181 3.62 -0.92 30.57
N MET A 182 4.83 -0.76 31.11
CA MET A 182 6.09 -1.00 30.41
C MET A 182 6.48 -2.49 30.35
N VAL A 183 5.89 -3.38 31.17
CA VAL A 183 6.27 -4.80 31.24
C VAL A 183 6.13 -5.50 29.88
N ILE A 184 5.01 -5.29 29.19
CA ILE A 184 4.78 -5.96 27.90
C ILE A 184 5.77 -5.49 26.82
N PRO A 185 5.95 -4.18 26.57
CA PRO A 185 6.99 -3.70 25.64
C PRO A 185 8.40 -4.19 26.04
N ALA A 186 8.73 -4.15 27.33
CA ALA A 186 10.02 -4.62 27.81
C ALA A 186 10.21 -6.13 27.59
N ALA A 187 9.19 -6.93 27.84
CA ALA A 187 9.21 -8.37 27.58
C ALA A 187 9.42 -8.68 26.10
N ILE A 188 8.77 -7.94 25.21
CA ILE A 188 8.93 -8.09 23.76
C ILE A 188 10.36 -7.72 23.32
N ILE A 189 10.90 -6.61 23.83
CA ILE A 189 12.29 -6.19 23.57
C ILE A 189 13.26 -7.25 24.08
N LEU A 190 13.07 -7.74 25.32
CA LEU A 190 13.92 -8.77 25.92
C LEU A 190 13.93 -10.06 25.08
N PHE A 191 12.76 -10.51 24.62
CA PHE A 191 12.68 -11.68 23.75
C PHE A 191 13.35 -11.44 22.39
N ALA A 192 13.21 -10.23 21.82
CA ALA A 192 13.79 -9.88 20.52
C ALA A 192 15.33 -9.91 20.53
N PHE A 193 15.95 -9.42 21.62
CA PHE A 193 17.40 -9.26 21.72
C PHE A 193 18.08 -10.35 22.57
N LEU A 194 17.39 -10.90 23.57
CA LEU A 194 17.90 -11.88 24.52
C LEU A 194 16.93 -13.06 24.72
N PRO A 195 16.61 -13.85 23.66
CA PRO A 195 15.57 -14.90 23.74
C PRO A 195 15.88 -15.97 24.78
N LYS A 196 17.17 -16.29 25.01
CA LYS A 196 17.58 -17.27 26.06
C LYS A 196 17.23 -16.79 27.47
N ALA A 197 17.48 -15.50 27.76
CA ALA A 197 17.15 -14.89 29.05
C ALA A 197 15.63 -14.82 29.27
N PHE A 198 14.88 -14.41 28.25
CA PHE A 198 13.42 -14.40 28.28
C PHE A 198 12.85 -15.78 28.59
N ASN A 199 13.28 -16.82 27.84
CA ASN A 199 12.81 -18.17 28.04
C ASN A 199 13.17 -18.74 29.42
N ALA A 200 14.33 -18.36 29.98
CA ALA A 200 14.70 -18.75 31.33
C ALA A 200 13.76 -18.13 32.38
N ILE A 201 13.45 -16.85 32.26
CA ILE A 201 12.55 -16.12 33.17
C ILE A 201 11.13 -16.69 33.06
N VAL A 202 10.58 -16.75 31.83
CA VAL A 202 9.21 -17.25 31.59
C VAL A 202 9.08 -18.72 32.01
N GLY A 203 10.06 -19.56 31.66
CA GLY A 203 10.09 -20.97 32.08
C GLY A 203 10.17 -21.11 33.60
N GLY A 204 10.87 -20.21 34.30
CA GLY A 204 10.90 -20.16 35.77
C GLY A 204 9.52 -19.83 36.35
N VAL A 205 8.89 -18.79 35.86
CA VAL A 205 7.53 -18.38 36.27
C VAL A 205 6.51 -19.48 36.00
N LEU A 206 6.52 -20.07 34.78
CA LEU A 206 5.57 -21.13 34.42
C LEU A 206 5.75 -22.38 35.28
N ARG A 207 6.99 -22.77 35.62
CA ARG A 207 7.26 -23.87 36.57
C ARG A 207 6.74 -23.58 37.98
N LEU A 208 6.87 -22.33 38.43
CA LEU A 208 6.31 -21.89 39.72
C LEU A 208 4.77 -21.99 39.70
N LEU A 209 4.12 -21.50 38.65
CA LEU A 209 2.66 -21.58 38.48
C LEU A 209 2.17 -23.03 38.38
N GLN A 210 2.95 -23.91 37.76
CA GLN A 210 2.66 -25.35 37.73
C GLN A 210 2.79 -25.99 39.15
N LYS A 211 3.82 -25.61 39.90
CA LYS A 211 4.00 -26.06 41.29
C LYS A 211 2.86 -25.57 42.19
N MET A 212 2.30 -24.40 41.91
CA MET A 212 1.13 -23.85 42.60
C MET A 212 -0.20 -24.45 42.09
N HIS A 213 -0.19 -25.44 41.20
CA HIS A 213 -1.38 -26.07 40.58
C HIS A 213 -2.29 -25.11 39.81
N ILE A 214 -1.78 -23.94 39.42
CA ILE A 214 -2.53 -22.93 38.63
C ILE A 214 -2.61 -23.32 37.13
N ILE A 215 -1.54 -23.97 36.61
CA ILE A 215 -1.48 -24.47 35.24
C ILE A 215 -1.14 -25.97 35.23
N LYS A 216 -1.63 -26.69 34.20
CA LYS A 216 -1.44 -28.12 34.05
C LYS A 216 -0.05 -28.51 33.53
N SER A 217 0.48 -27.75 32.56
CA SER A 217 1.77 -28.02 31.91
C SER A 217 2.52 -26.72 31.65
N ALA A 218 3.73 -26.57 32.18
CA ALA A 218 4.62 -25.47 31.93
C ALA A 218 5.21 -25.52 30.52
N ALA A 219 5.47 -26.72 29.98
CA ALA A 219 6.04 -26.90 28.64
C ALA A 219 5.08 -26.44 27.54
N GLU A 220 3.84 -26.92 27.57
CA GLU A 220 2.79 -26.53 26.59
C GLU A 220 2.52 -25.00 26.60
N LYS A 221 2.49 -24.41 27.81
CA LYS A 221 2.31 -22.96 27.94
C LYS A 221 3.54 -22.17 27.47
N SER A 222 4.75 -22.71 27.67
CA SER A 222 5.98 -22.10 27.16
C SER A 222 6.00 -22.04 25.63
N GLU A 223 5.57 -23.12 24.97
CA GLU A 223 5.46 -23.16 23.50
C GLU A 223 4.44 -22.15 23.00
N SER A 224 3.27 -22.04 23.61
CA SER A 224 2.26 -21.03 23.29
C SER A 224 2.80 -19.60 23.48
N VAL A 225 3.52 -19.32 24.56
CA VAL A 225 4.13 -17.99 24.81
C VAL A 225 5.18 -17.68 23.75
N ASN A 226 6.02 -18.66 23.40
CA ASN A 226 7.05 -18.46 22.37
C ASN A 226 6.44 -18.20 20.97
N ALA A 227 5.35 -18.88 20.62
CA ALA A 227 4.63 -18.64 19.37
C ALA A 227 4.11 -17.18 19.31
N VAL A 228 3.45 -16.72 20.36
CA VAL A 228 2.97 -15.34 20.46
C VAL A 228 4.14 -14.34 20.41
N MET A 229 5.23 -14.58 21.15
CA MET A 229 6.39 -13.69 21.14
C MET A 229 7.07 -13.62 19.76
N ASN A 230 7.11 -14.73 19.02
CA ASN A 230 7.64 -14.74 17.66
C ASN A 230 6.81 -13.85 16.72
N GLU A 231 5.47 -13.84 16.84
CA GLU A 231 4.60 -12.92 16.10
C GLU A 231 4.91 -11.45 16.44
N TYR A 232 5.10 -11.14 17.74
CA TYR A 232 5.47 -9.80 18.18
C TYR A 232 6.83 -9.35 17.63
N VAL A 233 7.85 -10.20 17.72
CA VAL A 233 9.19 -9.88 17.21
C VAL A 233 9.20 -9.74 15.70
N THR A 234 8.47 -10.58 14.98
CA THR A 234 8.32 -10.46 13.53
C THR A 234 7.68 -9.14 13.17
N SER A 235 6.62 -8.73 13.89
CA SER A 235 5.97 -7.43 13.71
C SER A 235 6.90 -6.26 13.96
N ILE A 236 7.73 -6.32 15.00
CA ILE A 236 8.73 -5.28 15.31
C ILE A 236 9.79 -5.19 14.20
N ARG A 237 10.28 -6.35 13.71
CA ARG A 237 11.25 -6.38 12.61
C ARG A 237 10.68 -5.74 11.34
N GLU A 238 9.44 -6.02 10.99
CA GLU A 238 8.75 -5.38 9.87
C GLU A 238 8.54 -3.88 10.09
N MET A 239 8.21 -3.45 11.31
CA MET A 239 8.13 -2.03 11.68
C MET A 239 9.49 -1.33 11.53
N ASN A 240 10.58 -1.96 11.95
CA ASN A 240 11.93 -1.38 11.86
C ASN A 240 12.43 -1.23 10.42
N LYS A 241 12.00 -2.08 9.50
CA LYS A 241 12.29 -1.91 8.07
C LYS A 241 11.70 -0.61 7.50
N ARG A 242 10.70 -0.01 8.17
CA ARG A 242 9.95 1.17 7.72
C ARG A 242 9.80 2.21 8.83
N PRO A 243 10.88 2.83 9.29
CA PRO A 243 10.85 3.70 10.48
C PRO A 243 9.89 4.89 10.33
N PHE A 244 9.78 5.50 9.16
CA PHE A 244 8.83 6.58 8.90
C PHE A 244 7.37 6.14 9.01
N PHE A 245 7.07 4.92 8.58
CA PHE A 245 5.72 4.37 8.74
C PHE A 245 5.40 4.11 10.21
N THR A 246 6.35 3.57 10.97
CA THR A 246 6.23 3.35 12.41
C THR A 246 6.03 4.67 13.16
N MET A 247 6.83 5.70 12.85
CA MET A 247 6.64 7.04 13.42
C MET A 247 5.26 7.61 13.12
N LYS A 248 4.75 7.41 11.91
CA LYS A 248 3.39 7.82 11.54
C LYS A 248 2.31 7.09 12.35
N LEU A 249 2.47 5.79 12.60
CA LEU A 249 1.53 5.03 13.46
C LEU A 249 1.55 5.53 14.89
N ILE A 250 2.73 5.81 15.46
CA ILE A 250 2.89 6.38 16.78
C ILE A 250 2.24 7.77 16.84
N PHE A 251 2.45 8.62 15.84
CA PHE A 251 1.83 9.95 15.76
C PHE A 251 0.30 9.88 15.72
N ILE A 252 -0.28 8.98 14.90
CA ILE A 252 -1.72 8.75 14.87
C ILE A 252 -2.23 8.28 16.24
N SER A 253 -1.46 7.40 16.91
CA SER A 253 -1.79 6.91 18.25
C SER A 253 -1.66 7.99 19.32
N LEU A 254 -0.73 8.95 19.18
CA LEU A 254 -0.65 10.14 20.04
C LEU A 254 -1.90 11.01 19.92
N ILE A 255 -2.38 11.27 18.71
CA ILE A 255 -3.63 12.02 18.50
C ILE A 255 -4.81 11.28 19.14
N TYR A 256 -4.89 9.95 18.99
CA TYR A 256 -5.89 9.13 19.67
C TYR A 256 -5.85 9.32 21.18
N GLN A 257 -4.68 9.18 21.79
CA GLN A 257 -4.49 9.29 23.24
C GLN A 257 -4.83 10.70 23.74
N MET A 258 -4.35 11.74 23.06
CA MET A 258 -4.66 13.13 23.39
C MET A 258 -6.19 13.37 23.38
N ALA A 259 -6.89 12.84 22.38
CA ALA A 259 -8.34 12.98 22.27
C ALA A 259 -9.08 12.27 23.43
N ILE A 260 -8.78 10.99 23.68
CA ILE A 260 -9.43 10.21 24.73
C ILE A 260 -9.17 10.75 26.12
N LEU A 261 -7.93 11.12 26.41
CA LEU A 261 -7.53 11.64 27.73
C LEU A 261 -8.02 13.07 27.99
N SER A 262 -8.44 13.81 26.96
CA SER A 262 -9.05 15.13 27.11
C SER A 262 -10.57 15.08 27.39
N ILE A 263 -11.24 13.97 27.17
CA ILE A 263 -12.70 13.86 27.37
C ILE A 263 -13.12 14.23 28.81
N PRO A 264 -12.44 13.78 29.89
CA PRO A 264 -12.80 14.19 31.25
C PRO A 264 -12.83 15.69 31.46
N PHE A 265 -11.88 16.44 30.90
CA PHE A 265 -11.89 17.90 30.95
C PHE A 265 -13.20 18.47 30.40
N PHE A 266 -13.60 18.04 29.21
CA PHE A 266 -14.81 18.54 28.59
C PHE A 266 -16.06 18.14 29.37
N MET A 267 -16.08 16.94 29.96
CA MET A 267 -17.22 16.51 30.78
C MET A 267 -17.33 17.29 32.09
N ILE A 268 -16.21 17.51 32.79
CA ILE A 268 -16.18 18.30 34.02
C ILE A 268 -16.61 19.74 33.73
N ARG A 269 -16.09 20.35 32.66
CA ARG A 269 -16.46 21.72 32.26
C ARG A 269 -17.92 21.82 31.80
N ALA A 270 -18.48 20.79 31.20
CA ALA A 270 -19.88 20.75 30.78
C ALA A 270 -20.82 20.89 31.95
N PHE A 271 -20.46 20.40 33.12
CA PHE A 271 -21.23 20.47 34.36
C PHE A 271 -20.74 21.58 35.32
N GLY A 272 -20.11 22.64 34.78
CA GLY A 272 -19.71 23.82 35.57
C GLY A 272 -18.49 23.62 36.47
N GLY A 273 -17.79 22.48 36.36
CA GLY A 273 -16.57 22.21 37.07
C GLY A 273 -15.45 23.16 36.69
N SER A 274 -14.47 23.35 37.59
CA SER A 274 -13.30 24.22 37.42
C SER A 274 -12.05 23.42 37.07
N GLY A 275 -10.96 24.11 36.75
CA GLY A 275 -9.65 23.53 36.45
C GLY A 275 -9.17 23.80 35.02
N SER A 276 -7.84 23.83 34.85
CA SER A 276 -7.25 23.97 33.53
C SER A 276 -7.31 22.66 32.76
N TRP A 277 -7.24 22.74 31.42
CA TRP A 277 -7.13 21.54 30.59
C TRP A 277 -5.94 20.67 30.96
N TRP A 278 -4.77 21.30 31.20
CA TRP A 278 -3.54 20.59 31.55
C TRP A 278 -3.64 19.82 32.88
N ASP A 279 -4.26 20.41 33.89
CA ASP A 279 -4.38 19.77 35.21
C ASP A 279 -5.29 18.54 35.12
N ILE A 280 -6.47 18.70 34.51
CA ILE A 280 -7.43 17.61 34.36
C ILE A 280 -6.90 16.51 33.45
N PHE A 281 -6.23 16.90 32.36
CA PHE A 281 -5.55 15.94 31.45
C PHE A 281 -4.47 15.15 32.21
N SER A 282 -3.61 15.81 32.96
CA SER A 282 -2.55 15.18 33.73
C SER A 282 -3.09 14.23 34.80
N MET A 283 -4.12 14.65 35.55
CA MET A 283 -4.81 13.80 36.51
C MET A 283 -5.44 12.59 35.83
N THR A 284 -6.00 12.76 34.62
CA THR A 284 -6.53 11.65 33.83
C THR A 284 -5.44 10.64 33.43
N VAL A 285 -4.26 11.10 33.04
CA VAL A 285 -3.10 10.22 32.75
C VAL A 285 -2.71 9.42 33.99
N PHE A 286 -2.66 10.03 35.17
CA PHE A 286 -2.38 9.34 36.42
C PHE A 286 -3.46 8.27 36.74
N ILE A 287 -4.75 8.59 36.54
CA ILE A 287 -5.84 7.62 36.71
C ILE A 287 -5.63 6.42 35.78
N TYR A 288 -5.40 6.66 34.47
CA TYR A 288 -5.21 5.58 33.51
C TYR A 288 -3.98 4.72 33.81
N ALA A 289 -2.88 5.33 34.26
CA ALA A 289 -1.72 4.58 34.72
C ALA A 289 -2.07 3.70 35.94
N ALA A 290 -2.73 4.24 36.95
CA ALA A 290 -3.05 3.52 38.20
C ALA A 290 -4.03 2.35 37.98
N ILE A 291 -5.09 2.53 37.16
CA ILE A 291 -6.13 1.51 36.97
C ILE A 291 -5.70 0.33 36.08
N THR A 292 -4.59 0.47 35.35
CA THR A 292 -4.08 -0.59 34.47
C THR A 292 -3.75 -1.91 35.20
N ILE A 293 -3.45 -1.83 36.50
CA ILE A 293 -3.12 -3.00 37.33
C ILE A 293 -4.38 -3.83 37.66
N ILE A 294 -5.57 -3.24 37.57
CA ILE A 294 -6.80 -3.85 38.08
C ILE A 294 -7.44 -4.74 37.02
N PRO A 295 -7.61 -6.06 37.28
CA PRO A 295 -8.06 -7.03 36.29
C PRO A 295 -9.60 -7.03 36.11
N THR A 296 -10.21 -5.88 35.92
CA THR A 296 -11.66 -5.79 35.66
C THR A 296 -11.94 -5.43 34.20
N PRO A 297 -13.04 -5.92 33.61
CA PRO A 297 -13.42 -5.54 32.26
C PRO A 297 -13.57 -4.02 32.11
N GLY A 298 -12.80 -3.44 31.15
CA GLY A 298 -12.78 -1.99 30.93
C GLY A 298 -12.36 -1.16 32.14
N ASN A 299 -11.61 -1.77 33.08
CA ASN A 299 -11.20 -1.18 34.35
C ASN A 299 -12.39 -0.62 35.16
N SER A 300 -13.60 -1.21 34.99
CA SER A 300 -14.81 -0.79 35.71
C SER A 300 -14.64 -0.93 37.21
N VAL A 301 -15.34 -0.09 37.98
CA VAL A 301 -15.22 0.15 39.40
C VAL A 301 -13.96 0.97 39.74
N ALA A 302 -12.79 0.56 39.30
CA ALA A 302 -11.56 1.29 39.58
C ALA A 302 -11.52 2.68 38.91
N ALA A 303 -11.97 2.75 37.67
CA ALA A 303 -12.02 4.00 36.92
C ALA A 303 -13.00 5.00 37.56
N GLU A 304 -14.19 4.56 37.95
CA GLU A 304 -15.23 5.38 38.60
C GLU A 304 -14.78 5.86 39.97
N VAL A 305 -14.22 4.97 40.78
CA VAL A 305 -13.72 5.34 42.11
C VAL A 305 -12.54 6.33 41.99
N SER A 306 -11.58 6.07 41.09
CA SER A 306 -10.46 6.95 40.88
C SER A 306 -10.90 8.33 40.34
N PHE A 307 -11.85 8.37 39.42
CA PHE A 307 -12.42 9.61 38.90
C PHE A 307 -13.07 10.43 40.03
N SER A 308 -13.90 9.78 40.84
CA SER A 308 -14.59 10.44 41.94
C SER A 308 -13.61 10.97 43.02
N LEU A 309 -12.57 10.22 43.34
CA LEU A 309 -11.55 10.63 44.33
C LEU A 309 -10.70 11.81 43.83
N VAL A 310 -10.23 11.73 42.58
CA VAL A 310 -9.28 12.70 42.01
C VAL A 310 -9.96 14.03 41.70
N PHE A 311 -11.19 14.00 41.18
CA PHE A 311 -11.91 15.18 40.69
C PHE A 311 -12.94 15.73 41.66
N SER A 312 -13.05 15.16 42.88
CA SER A 312 -14.06 15.60 43.89
C SER A 312 -13.97 17.07 44.22
N SER A 313 -12.77 17.64 44.25
CA SER A 313 -12.54 19.05 44.56
C SER A 313 -12.87 20.02 43.41
N LEU A 314 -13.00 19.51 42.18
CA LEU A 314 -13.16 20.33 40.97
C LEU A 314 -14.60 20.50 40.50
N SER A 315 -15.53 19.64 40.90
CA SER A 315 -16.81 19.51 40.22
C SER A 315 -18.01 19.64 41.13
N GLY A 316 -17.85 19.75 42.43
CA GLY A 316 -19.00 19.82 43.35
C GLY A 316 -20.02 18.69 43.14
N GLY A 317 -21.30 19.02 43.30
CA GLY A 317 -22.36 18.04 43.26
C GLY A 317 -22.75 17.42 41.91
N LEU A 318 -22.12 17.86 40.79
CA LEU A 318 -22.42 17.34 39.45
C LEU A 318 -21.33 16.38 38.94
N LEU A 319 -20.33 16.04 39.78
CA LEU A 319 -19.25 15.13 39.44
C LEU A 319 -19.71 13.77 38.93
N PHE A 320 -20.79 13.25 39.52
CA PHE A 320 -21.39 11.98 39.11
C PHE A 320 -21.80 11.98 37.63
N TRP A 321 -22.48 13.03 37.20
CA TRP A 321 -22.93 13.14 35.80
C TRP A 321 -21.77 13.32 34.83
N ALA A 322 -20.75 14.08 35.22
CA ALA A 322 -19.53 14.19 34.42
C ALA A 322 -18.83 12.83 34.26
N MET A 323 -18.78 12.02 35.33
CA MET A 323 -18.24 10.67 35.33
C MET A 323 -19.07 9.72 34.41
N ILE A 324 -20.38 9.74 34.52
CA ILE A 324 -21.26 8.90 33.68
C ILE A 324 -21.10 9.23 32.20
N LEU A 325 -21.07 10.51 31.83
CA LEU A 325 -20.88 10.92 30.46
C LEU A 325 -19.46 10.59 29.94
N TRP A 326 -18.44 10.78 30.79
CA TRP A 326 -17.11 10.30 30.43
C TRP A 326 -17.11 8.80 30.12
N ARG A 327 -17.71 7.97 30.96
CA ARG A 327 -17.84 6.52 30.75
C ARG A 327 -18.69 6.21 29.50
N ALA A 328 -19.73 7.01 29.24
CA ALA A 328 -20.55 6.86 28.05
C ALA A 328 -19.66 6.97 26.78
N PHE A 329 -18.78 7.95 26.69
CA PHE A 329 -17.90 8.10 25.55
C PHE A 329 -16.75 7.07 25.54
N VAL A 330 -16.04 6.89 26.65
CA VAL A 330 -14.76 6.16 26.67
C VAL A 330 -14.98 4.66 26.83
N TYR A 331 -16.12 4.21 27.34
CA TYR A 331 -16.39 2.81 27.60
C TYR A 331 -17.63 2.28 26.86
N TYR A 332 -18.83 2.81 27.17
CA TYR A 332 -20.06 2.26 26.62
C TYR A 332 -20.21 2.45 25.12
N SER A 333 -19.73 3.55 24.55
CA SER A 333 -19.76 3.78 23.10
C SER A 333 -18.98 2.73 22.34
N TRP A 334 -17.80 2.30 22.83
CA TRP A 334 -17.02 1.25 22.19
C TRP A 334 -17.74 -0.10 22.23
N ILE A 335 -18.44 -0.40 23.33
CA ILE A 335 -19.25 -1.62 23.46
C ILE A 335 -20.41 -1.59 22.47
N ILE A 336 -21.18 -0.51 22.41
CA ILE A 336 -22.32 -0.36 21.50
C ILE A 336 -21.87 -0.48 20.04
N ILE A 337 -20.83 0.26 19.63
CA ILE A 337 -20.28 0.21 18.28
C ILE A 337 -19.78 -1.20 17.95
N GLY A 338 -19.06 -1.83 18.90
CA GLY A 338 -18.55 -3.19 18.71
C GLY A 338 -19.67 -4.23 18.55
N VAL A 339 -20.72 -4.14 19.31
CA VAL A 339 -21.90 -5.01 19.15
C VAL A 339 -22.54 -4.81 17.78
N ILE A 340 -22.72 -3.55 17.33
CA ILE A 340 -23.23 -3.24 15.99
C ILE A 340 -22.33 -3.83 14.89
N VAL A 341 -21.01 -3.71 15.04
CA VAL A 341 -20.04 -4.25 14.08
C VAL A 341 -20.07 -5.78 14.05
N VAL A 342 -20.12 -6.43 15.21
CA VAL A 342 -20.16 -7.90 15.30
C VAL A 342 -21.47 -8.45 14.73
N THR A 343 -22.58 -7.85 15.07
CA THR A 343 -23.92 -8.29 14.59
C THR A 343 -24.15 -7.90 13.13
N GLY A 344 -23.82 -6.66 12.75
CA GLY A 344 -23.92 -6.17 11.38
C GLY A 344 -22.97 -6.87 10.40
N GLY A 345 -21.77 -7.26 10.86
CA GLY A 345 -20.84 -8.06 10.09
C GLY A 345 -21.35 -9.47 9.79
N ALA A 346 -22.15 -10.06 10.67
CA ALA A 346 -22.80 -11.34 10.44
C ALA A 346 -23.91 -11.26 9.35
N ILE A 347 -24.53 -10.09 9.19
CA ILE A 347 -25.58 -9.84 8.20
C ILE A 347 -24.99 -9.41 6.83
N SER A 348 -23.85 -8.75 6.83
CA SER A 348 -23.24 -8.11 5.63
C SER A 348 -22.00 -8.83 5.10
N ASN A 349 -21.93 -10.14 5.19
CA ASN A 349 -20.84 -10.92 4.54
C ASN A 349 -20.93 -10.92 3.00
N HIS A 350 -21.87 -10.19 2.42
CA HIS A 350 -21.91 -9.95 0.98
C HIS A 350 -20.96 -8.78 0.65
N VAL A 351 -19.67 -9.08 0.51
CA VAL A 351 -18.80 -8.25 -0.34
C VAL A 351 -19.53 -8.17 -1.69
N LYS A 352 -19.90 -6.97 -2.12
CA LYS A 352 -20.45 -6.81 -3.48
C LYS A 352 -19.39 -7.35 -4.43
N LYS A 353 -19.65 -8.54 -4.98
CA LYS A 353 -18.77 -9.10 -6.04
C LYS A 353 -18.72 -8.07 -7.14
N LYS A 354 -17.56 -7.87 -7.72
CA LYS A 354 -17.39 -7.07 -8.93
C LYS A 354 -18.27 -7.68 -10.02
N LYS A 355 -18.69 -6.86 -11.00
CA LYS A 355 -19.37 -7.40 -12.18
C LYS A 355 -18.37 -8.30 -12.90
N PRO A 356 -18.76 -9.53 -13.22
CA PRO A 356 -17.88 -10.42 -13.94
C PRO A 356 -17.59 -9.87 -15.34
N VAL A 357 -16.41 -10.16 -15.83
CA VAL A 357 -16.01 -9.88 -17.21
C VAL A 357 -16.49 -11.02 -18.08
N PRO A 358 -17.14 -10.77 -19.22
CA PRO A 358 -17.57 -11.83 -20.14
C PRO A 358 -16.40 -12.70 -20.61
N THR A 359 -16.60 -14.03 -20.64
CA THR A 359 -15.57 -15.00 -21.08
C THR A 359 -15.58 -15.22 -22.58
N ASP A 360 -16.77 -15.22 -23.19
CA ASP A 360 -16.97 -15.72 -24.58
C ASP A 360 -17.34 -14.61 -25.56
N THR A 361 -17.44 -13.37 -25.15
CA THR A 361 -17.83 -12.25 -26.01
C THR A 361 -16.74 -11.17 -26.06
N SER A 362 -16.89 -10.24 -27.02
CA SER A 362 -16.02 -9.05 -27.10
C SER A 362 -16.11 -8.22 -25.83
N LEU A 363 -14.96 -7.74 -25.37
CA LEU A 363 -14.87 -6.87 -24.19
C LEU A 363 -14.98 -5.39 -24.59
N SER A 364 -15.56 -4.60 -23.69
CA SER A 364 -15.49 -3.14 -23.72
C SER A 364 -14.53 -2.68 -22.62
N ILE A 365 -13.38 -2.08 -23.02
CA ILE A 365 -12.23 -1.79 -22.18
C ILE A 365 -12.01 -0.27 -22.16
N ALA A 366 -11.83 0.29 -20.96
CA ALA A 366 -11.49 1.69 -20.80
C ALA A 366 -10.08 1.85 -20.23
N LEU A 367 -9.17 2.44 -21.00
CA LEU A 367 -7.79 2.72 -20.65
C LEU A 367 -7.66 4.17 -20.15
N PHE A 368 -7.04 4.38 -18.98
CA PHE A 368 -6.91 5.70 -18.35
C PHE A 368 -5.45 6.12 -18.22
N ASN A 369 -5.11 7.31 -18.71
CA ASN A 369 -3.80 7.91 -18.51
C ASN A 369 -3.87 9.43 -18.38
N ASP A 370 -2.95 10.02 -17.61
CA ASP A 370 -2.86 11.48 -17.41
C ASP A 370 -2.16 12.20 -18.57
N ILE A 371 -1.46 11.46 -19.44
CA ILE A 371 -0.78 11.96 -20.62
C ILE A 371 -1.26 11.17 -21.84
N PHE A 372 -1.48 11.86 -22.96
CA PHE A 372 -1.78 11.25 -24.25
C PHE A 372 -1.25 12.11 -25.38
N PHE A 373 -1.36 11.66 -26.63
CA PHE A 373 -0.90 12.44 -27.76
C PHE A 373 -1.34 13.93 -27.70
N PRO A 374 -0.54 14.88 -28.17
CA PRO A 374 0.72 14.74 -28.93
C PRO A 374 1.97 14.51 -28.10
N SER A 375 1.87 14.47 -26.75
CA SER A 375 3.00 14.07 -25.90
C SER A 375 3.21 12.57 -26.02
N VAL A 376 4.43 12.14 -26.36
CA VAL A 376 4.77 10.74 -26.60
C VAL A 376 5.83 10.30 -25.60
N ASP A 377 5.47 9.32 -24.78
CA ASP A 377 6.38 8.58 -23.91
C ASP A 377 6.14 7.06 -24.05
N GLY A 378 6.88 6.27 -23.32
CA GLY A 378 6.74 4.81 -23.34
C GLY A 378 5.34 4.34 -22.91
N VAL A 379 4.70 5.05 -21.98
CA VAL A 379 3.35 4.72 -21.47
C VAL A 379 2.29 4.98 -22.52
N VAL A 380 2.36 6.14 -23.19
CA VAL A 380 1.44 6.51 -24.29
C VAL A 380 1.57 5.52 -25.45
N ARG A 381 2.81 5.11 -25.82
CA ARG A 381 3.05 4.11 -26.87
C ARG A 381 2.47 2.74 -26.48
N THR A 382 2.65 2.30 -25.25
CA THR A 382 2.08 1.05 -24.75
C THR A 382 0.55 1.08 -24.79
N MET A 383 -0.05 2.15 -24.30
CA MET A 383 -1.51 2.30 -24.26
C MET A 383 -2.12 2.39 -25.66
N ASP A 384 -1.49 3.12 -26.58
CA ASP A 384 -1.89 3.16 -28.00
C ASP A 384 -1.80 1.79 -28.67
N ALA A 385 -0.71 1.06 -28.40
CA ALA A 385 -0.55 -0.30 -28.94
C ALA A 385 -1.62 -1.26 -28.39
N TYR A 386 -1.91 -1.22 -27.09
CA TYR A 386 -3.00 -1.98 -26.48
C TYR A 386 -4.34 -1.64 -27.14
N ALA A 387 -4.65 -0.35 -27.25
CA ALA A 387 -5.92 0.09 -27.84
C ALA A 387 -6.06 -0.37 -29.29
N ARG A 388 -5.01 -0.23 -30.09
CA ARG A 388 -5.02 -0.63 -31.52
C ARG A 388 -5.17 -2.13 -31.68
N GLU A 389 -4.36 -2.92 -31.00
CA GLU A 389 -4.33 -4.37 -31.22
C GLU A 389 -5.58 -5.04 -30.64
N MET A 390 -6.06 -4.65 -29.46
CA MET A 390 -7.33 -5.15 -28.92
C MET A 390 -8.53 -4.80 -29.83
N THR A 391 -8.52 -3.60 -30.44
CA THR A 391 -9.58 -3.23 -31.39
C THR A 391 -9.53 -4.07 -32.66
N LYS A 392 -8.35 -4.39 -33.17
CA LYS A 392 -8.20 -5.35 -34.31
C LYS A 392 -8.73 -6.73 -33.96
N CYS A 393 -8.61 -7.16 -32.69
CA CYS A 393 -9.15 -8.42 -32.19
C CYS A 393 -10.67 -8.36 -31.91
N GLY A 394 -11.37 -7.29 -32.30
CA GLY A 394 -12.82 -7.16 -32.18
C GLY A 394 -13.31 -6.68 -30.80
N HIS A 395 -12.42 -6.17 -29.93
CA HIS A 395 -12.80 -5.56 -28.67
C HIS A 395 -13.10 -4.07 -28.83
N SER A 396 -14.02 -3.53 -28.03
CA SER A 396 -14.29 -2.09 -27.98
C SER A 396 -13.34 -1.42 -26.99
N VAL A 397 -12.46 -0.53 -27.46
CA VAL A 397 -11.50 0.14 -26.59
C VAL A 397 -11.72 1.65 -26.61
N THR A 398 -11.72 2.25 -25.43
CA THR A 398 -11.77 3.71 -25.25
C THR A 398 -10.63 4.18 -24.36
N VAL A 399 -9.86 5.11 -24.89
CA VAL A 399 -8.80 5.81 -24.14
C VAL A 399 -9.38 7.03 -23.45
N PHE A 400 -9.24 7.11 -22.12
CA PHE A 400 -9.62 8.26 -21.29
C PHE A 400 -8.37 9.06 -20.93
N CYS A 401 -8.35 10.32 -21.40
CA CYS A 401 -7.23 11.23 -21.16
C CYS A 401 -7.72 12.65 -20.85
N PRO A 402 -6.87 13.53 -20.28
CA PRO A 402 -7.20 14.94 -20.12
C PRO A 402 -7.41 15.63 -21.46
N ARG A 403 -8.26 16.64 -21.48
CA ARG A 403 -8.60 17.38 -22.70
C ARG A 403 -7.39 18.11 -23.31
N SER A 404 -7.12 17.86 -24.59
CA SER A 404 -6.10 18.53 -25.39
C SER A 404 -6.70 19.06 -26.69
N SER A 405 -6.37 20.29 -27.05
CA SER A 405 -6.85 20.89 -28.30
C SER A 405 -6.24 20.26 -29.57
N ARG A 406 -5.08 19.63 -29.43
CA ARG A 406 -4.32 19.04 -30.55
C ARG A 406 -4.75 17.62 -30.92
N LEU A 407 -5.64 16.98 -30.13
CA LEU A 407 -6.15 15.63 -30.41
C LEU A 407 -7.23 15.58 -31.51
N LYS A 408 -7.71 16.72 -32.00
CA LYS A 408 -8.82 16.77 -32.95
C LYS A 408 -8.48 16.28 -34.35
N ASP A 409 -7.20 16.27 -34.69
CA ASP A 409 -6.73 16.08 -36.07
C ASP A 409 -6.16 14.67 -36.32
N VAL A 410 -6.27 13.75 -35.35
CA VAL A 410 -5.75 12.38 -35.45
C VAL A 410 -6.89 11.40 -35.48
N ILE A 411 -6.92 10.52 -36.49
CA ILE A 411 -7.89 9.43 -36.63
C ILE A 411 -7.30 8.18 -35.95
N TYR A 412 -8.00 7.68 -34.95
CA TYR A 412 -7.66 6.42 -34.26
C TYR A 412 -8.64 5.32 -34.68
N ASN A 413 -8.21 4.06 -34.71
CA ASN A 413 -9.12 2.93 -34.89
C ASN A 413 -9.89 2.53 -33.62
N TYR A 414 -9.68 3.26 -32.52
CA TYR A 414 -10.35 3.14 -31.22
C TYR A 414 -10.92 4.49 -30.78
N SER A 415 -11.75 4.46 -29.75
CA SER A 415 -12.38 5.68 -29.23
C SER A 415 -11.45 6.45 -28.26
N VAL A 416 -11.52 7.79 -28.30
CA VAL A 416 -10.81 8.64 -27.34
C VAL A 416 -11.80 9.56 -26.63
N PHE A 417 -11.89 9.40 -25.31
CA PHE A 417 -12.71 10.25 -24.44
C PHE A 417 -11.84 11.29 -23.72
N GLN A 418 -12.06 12.55 -24.03
CA GLN A 418 -11.34 13.66 -23.41
C GLN A 418 -12.06 14.15 -22.15
N ALA A 419 -11.50 13.84 -20.98
CA ALA A 419 -12.05 14.26 -19.70
C ALA A 419 -11.90 15.77 -19.47
N PRO A 420 -12.90 16.44 -18.85
CA PRO A 420 -12.75 17.84 -18.44
C PRO A 420 -11.50 18.04 -17.59
N SER A 421 -10.68 19.01 -17.99
CA SER A 421 -9.36 19.21 -17.39
C SER A 421 -9.01 20.69 -17.28
N VAL A 422 -8.10 21.01 -16.36
CA VAL A 422 -7.55 22.36 -16.15
C VAL A 422 -6.05 22.30 -16.43
N LYS A 423 -5.55 23.28 -17.17
CA LYS A 423 -4.12 23.44 -17.41
C LYS A 423 -3.43 23.95 -16.15
N LEU A 424 -2.45 23.21 -15.66
CA LEU A 424 -1.66 23.65 -14.50
C LEU A 424 -0.67 24.74 -14.93
N PRO A 425 -0.62 25.89 -14.22
CA PRO A 425 0.38 26.91 -14.48
C PRO A 425 1.80 26.34 -14.31
N GLY A 426 2.67 26.59 -15.30
CA GLY A 426 4.07 26.09 -15.27
C GLY A 426 4.26 24.65 -15.75
N PHE A 427 3.19 23.92 -16.06
CA PHE A 427 3.29 22.55 -16.58
C PHE A 427 2.71 22.47 -18.01
N ALA A 428 3.37 21.65 -18.86
CA ALA A 428 2.88 21.40 -20.21
C ALA A 428 1.63 20.49 -20.25
N VAL A 429 1.21 19.95 -19.10
CA VAL A 429 0.18 18.93 -18.96
C VAL A 429 -1.09 19.50 -18.32
N SER A 430 -2.26 19.08 -18.80
CA SER A 430 -3.55 19.36 -18.17
C SER A 430 -3.88 18.26 -17.18
N THR A 431 -4.47 18.63 -16.02
CA THR A 431 -4.94 17.65 -15.05
C THR A 431 -6.46 17.54 -15.10
N ALA A 432 -6.98 16.32 -15.04
CA ALA A 432 -8.42 16.07 -15.01
C ALA A 432 -9.02 16.44 -13.63
N LEU A 433 -10.32 16.83 -13.63
CA LEU A 433 -11.03 17.21 -12.41
C LEU A 433 -11.87 16.04 -11.91
N ILE A 434 -11.58 15.54 -10.70
CA ILE A 434 -12.38 14.46 -10.04
C ILE A 434 -13.85 14.87 -9.87
N ALA A 435 -14.15 16.15 -9.74
CA ALA A 435 -15.50 16.64 -9.48
C ALA A 435 -16.48 16.47 -10.67
N VAL A 436 -16.01 16.11 -11.87
CA VAL A 436 -16.82 16.13 -13.12
C VAL A 436 -16.98 14.74 -13.73
N THR A 437 -17.07 13.71 -12.93
CA THR A 437 -17.18 12.31 -13.39
C THR A 437 -18.58 11.87 -13.86
N ARG A 438 -19.54 12.79 -14.01
CA ARG A 438 -20.89 12.44 -14.49
C ARG A 438 -20.89 12.05 -15.98
N LYS A 439 -20.07 12.71 -16.81
CA LYS A 439 -19.96 12.43 -18.25
C LYS A 439 -19.26 11.08 -18.48
N GLU A 440 -18.14 10.85 -17.79
CA GLU A 440 -17.39 9.60 -17.83
C GLU A 440 -18.27 8.43 -17.40
N LYS A 441 -18.98 8.57 -16.26
CA LYS A 441 -19.90 7.54 -15.78
C LYS A 441 -21.04 7.24 -16.77
N ARG A 442 -21.59 8.26 -17.44
CA ARG A 442 -22.60 8.09 -18.48
C ARG A 442 -22.00 7.32 -19.65
N TYR A 443 -20.85 7.75 -20.15
CA TYR A 443 -20.14 7.11 -21.25
C TYR A 443 -19.86 5.62 -20.98
N LEU A 444 -19.26 5.30 -19.83
CA LEU A 444 -18.97 3.91 -19.44
C LEU A 444 -20.22 3.03 -19.40
N ARG A 445 -21.38 3.62 -19.03
CA ARG A 445 -22.65 2.89 -19.00
C ARG A 445 -23.22 2.67 -20.39
N GLU A 446 -23.21 3.70 -21.24
CA GLU A 446 -23.73 3.65 -22.62
C GLU A 446 -22.92 2.69 -23.48
N HIS A 447 -21.61 2.57 -23.24
CA HIS A 447 -20.70 1.67 -23.97
C HIS A 447 -20.47 0.33 -23.27
N HIS A 448 -21.28 0.00 -22.26
CA HIS A 448 -21.25 -1.29 -21.53
C HIS A 448 -19.84 -1.72 -21.10
N VAL A 449 -19.00 -0.79 -20.61
CA VAL A 449 -17.62 -1.06 -20.23
C VAL A 449 -17.52 -2.17 -19.18
N ASN A 450 -16.65 -3.16 -19.41
CA ASN A 450 -16.46 -4.33 -18.57
C ASN A 450 -15.29 -4.14 -17.59
N VAL A 451 -14.19 -3.53 -18.02
CA VAL A 451 -12.96 -3.38 -17.25
C VAL A 451 -12.36 -1.99 -17.40
N LEU A 452 -11.79 -1.46 -16.32
CA LEU A 452 -11.08 -0.20 -16.31
C LEU A 452 -9.60 -0.49 -16.07
N HIS A 453 -8.70 0.03 -16.93
CA HIS A 453 -7.27 -0.16 -16.80
C HIS A 453 -6.55 1.19 -16.73
N ALA A 454 -5.91 1.47 -15.60
CA ALA A 454 -5.16 2.70 -15.36
C ALA A 454 -3.67 2.49 -15.65
N HIS A 455 -3.11 3.33 -16.51
CA HIS A 455 -1.68 3.34 -16.85
C HIS A 455 -0.90 4.40 -16.08
N SER A 456 -1.58 5.24 -15.29
CA SER A 456 -0.94 6.23 -14.41
C SER A 456 -1.58 6.23 -13.03
N PRO A 457 -0.79 6.45 -11.94
CA PRO A 457 -1.29 6.51 -10.56
C PRO A 457 -1.80 7.90 -10.16
N PHE A 458 -1.90 8.83 -11.11
CA PHE A 458 -2.30 10.21 -10.84
C PHE A 458 -3.81 10.41 -10.99
N MET A 459 -4.25 11.57 -11.47
CA MET A 459 -5.65 11.96 -11.44
C MET A 459 -6.55 11.01 -12.24
N MET A 460 -6.16 10.64 -13.48
CA MET A 460 -6.95 9.73 -14.30
C MET A 460 -7.05 8.34 -13.69
N GLY A 461 -5.95 7.83 -13.09
CA GLY A 461 -5.98 6.60 -12.32
C GLY A 461 -6.94 6.66 -11.13
N HIS A 462 -6.93 7.74 -10.37
CA HIS A 462 -7.88 7.93 -9.27
C HIS A 462 -9.33 8.03 -9.74
N ILE A 463 -9.59 8.62 -10.91
CA ILE A 463 -10.91 8.63 -11.56
C ILE A 463 -11.33 7.21 -11.91
N ALA A 464 -10.44 6.40 -12.51
CA ALA A 464 -10.72 5.00 -12.81
C ALA A 464 -11.10 4.20 -11.54
N VAL A 465 -10.33 4.32 -10.46
CA VAL A 465 -10.64 3.67 -9.18
C VAL A 465 -11.98 4.13 -8.61
N TRP A 466 -12.29 5.43 -8.67
CA TRP A 466 -13.56 5.96 -8.19
C TRP A 466 -14.74 5.44 -9.01
N LEU A 467 -14.63 5.46 -10.35
CA LEU A 467 -15.66 4.93 -11.27
C LEU A 467 -15.86 3.43 -11.07
N GLY A 468 -14.78 2.66 -10.98
CA GLY A 468 -14.82 1.22 -10.72
C GLY A 468 -15.59 0.87 -9.45
N ARG A 469 -15.35 1.61 -8.37
CA ARG A 469 -16.11 1.45 -7.11
C ARG A 469 -17.58 1.84 -7.22
N LYS A 470 -17.89 2.94 -7.92
CA LYS A 470 -19.26 3.43 -8.09
C LYS A 470 -20.10 2.57 -9.02
N MET A 471 -19.48 1.92 -9.99
CA MET A 471 -20.16 1.10 -11.00
C MET A 471 -19.99 -0.41 -10.75
N ASN A 472 -19.20 -0.76 -9.74
CA ASN A 472 -18.82 -2.13 -9.39
C ASN A 472 -18.05 -2.85 -10.52
N LEU A 473 -17.22 -2.10 -11.28
CA LEU A 473 -16.37 -2.62 -12.33
C LEU A 473 -14.96 -2.96 -11.79
N PRO A 474 -14.30 -3.99 -12.33
CA PRO A 474 -12.91 -4.28 -12.01
C PRO A 474 -11.97 -3.17 -12.49
N VAL A 475 -10.91 -2.92 -11.73
CA VAL A 475 -9.89 -1.92 -12.02
C VAL A 475 -8.52 -2.55 -11.96
N VAL A 476 -7.81 -2.53 -13.07
CA VAL A 476 -6.41 -2.94 -13.18
C VAL A 476 -5.53 -1.69 -13.26
N SER A 477 -4.30 -1.77 -12.80
CA SER A 477 -3.32 -0.72 -13.06
C SER A 477 -1.94 -1.27 -13.33
N THR A 478 -1.28 -0.74 -14.38
CA THR A 478 0.11 -1.07 -14.73
C THR A 478 1.07 -0.03 -14.19
N PHE A 479 2.14 -0.50 -13.57
CA PHE A 479 3.28 0.30 -13.12
C PHE A 479 4.30 0.42 -14.24
N HIS A 480 4.59 1.66 -14.66
CA HIS A 480 5.43 1.95 -15.83
C HIS A 480 6.73 2.69 -15.52
N SER A 481 6.81 3.48 -14.45
CA SER A 481 7.87 4.48 -14.26
C SER A 481 8.53 4.41 -12.89
N LYS A 482 9.80 4.82 -12.82
CA LYS A 482 10.56 5.00 -11.57
C LYS A 482 10.19 6.31 -10.89
N TYR A 483 8.97 6.39 -10.37
CA TYR A 483 8.39 7.62 -9.79
C TYR A 483 9.21 8.26 -8.68
N TYR A 484 10.09 7.51 -7.99
CA TYR A 484 10.98 8.11 -6.99
C TYR A 484 12.00 9.02 -7.65
N ASP A 485 12.59 8.56 -8.76
CA ASP A 485 13.62 9.30 -9.50
C ASP A 485 12.98 10.54 -10.14
N ASP A 486 11.79 10.39 -10.76
CA ASP A 486 11.03 11.51 -11.31
C ASP A 486 10.71 12.55 -10.23
N ALA A 487 10.21 12.09 -9.06
CA ALA A 487 9.90 12.97 -7.95
C ALA A 487 11.15 13.67 -7.40
N LEU A 488 12.29 12.96 -7.32
CA LEU A 488 13.55 13.53 -6.85
C LEU A 488 14.06 14.62 -7.80
N ASN A 489 13.94 14.40 -9.10
CA ASN A 489 14.33 15.37 -10.13
C ASN A 489 13.49 16.64 -10.07
N ILE A 490 12.17 16.52 -9.80
CA ILE A 490 11.26 17.67 -9.71
C ILE A 490 11.39 18.39 -8.36
N THR A 491 11.49 17.66 -7.27
CA THR A 491 11.41 18.24 -5.92
C THR A 491 12.77 18.57 -5.32
N HIS A 492 13.85 18.01 -5.86
CA HIS A 492 15.21 18.06 -5.30
C HIS A 492 15.29 17.67 -3.82
N SER A 493 14.27 16.92 -3.30
CA SER A 493 14.13 16.57 -1.90
C SER A 493 13.82 15.09 -1.72
N LYS A 494 14.74 14.33 -1.10
CA LYS A 494 14.54 12.92 -0.76
C LYS A 494 13.30 12.68 0.10
N LEU A 495 12.96 13.62 0.99
CA LEU A 495 11.78 13.51 1.87
C LEU A 495 10.48 13.67 1.08
N LEU A 496 10.38 14.70 0.23
CA LEU A 496 9.20 14.93 -0.61
C LEU A 496 9.01 13.80 -1.60
N SER A 497 10.08 13.29 -2.21
CA SER A 497 10.03 12.12 -3.12
C SER A 497 9.49 10.88 -2.42
N LYS A 498 9.93 10.59 -1.17
CA LYS A 498 9.37 9.49 -0.37
C LYS A 498 7.89 9.68 -0.05
N ILE A 499 7.45 10.90 0.23
CA ILE A 499 6.03 11.20 0.48
C ILE A 499 5.20 10.96 -0.79
N LEU A 500 5.65 11.44 -1.95
CA LEU A 500 4.98 11.23 -3.23
C LEU A 500 4.91 9.75 -3.59
N VAL A 501 5.99 9.01 -3.45
CA VAL A 501 6.01 7.55 -3.66
C VAL A 501 5.05 6.81 -2.74
N ASN A 502 4.94 7.21 -1.47
CA ASN A 502 3.94 6.62 -0.57
C ASN A 502 2.49 6.86 -1.03
N ILE A 503 2.20 8.04 -1.63
CA ILE A 503 0.88 8.33 -2.21
C ILE A 503 0.62 7.43 -3.42
N ILE A 504 1.64 7.19 -4.24
CA ILE A 504 1.58 6.30 -5.40
C ILE A 504 1.35 4.84 -4.96
N VAL A 505 2.08 4.35 -3.97
CA VAL A 505 1.84 3.01 -3.39
C VAL A 505 0.42 2.90 -2.83
N ASP A 506 -0.07 3.93 -2.13
CA ASP A 506 -1.46 4.01 -1.66
C ASP A 506 -2.48 3.92 -2.81
N PHE A 507 -2.13 4.38 -4.02
CA PHE A 507 -2.97 4.22 -5.20
C PHE A 507 -3.01 2.75 -5.66
N TYR A 508 -1.86 2.10 -5.82
CA TYR A 508 -1.80 0.69 -6.25
C TYR A 508 -2.51 -0.25 -5.26
N CYS A 509 -2.56 0.07 -3.98
CA CYS A 509 -3.36 -0.67 -3.00
C CYS A 509 -4.89 -0.55 -3.21
N LYS A 510 -5.37 0.35 -4.08
CA LYS A 510 -6.80 0.64 -4.28
C LYS A 510 -7.38 -0.03 -5.51
N VAL A 511 -6.57 -0.56 -6.40
CA VAL A 511 -6.98 -1.30 -7.59
C VAL A 511 -7.22 -2.78 -7.26
N ASP A 512 -7.89 -3.49 -8.14
CA ASP A 512 -8.21 -4.90 -7.92
C ASP A 512 -7.04 -5.80 -8.30
N GLU A 513 -6.26 -5.42 -9.33
CA GLU A 513 -5.05 -6.11 -9.75
C GLU A 513 -3.96 -5.11 -10.16
N VAL A 514 -2.72 -5.42 -9.81
CA VAL A 514 -1.53 -4.59 -10.13
C VAL A 514 -0.65 -5.34 -11.10
N TRP A 515 -0.31 -4.67 -12.20
CA TRP A 515 0.64 -5.18 -13.18
C TRP A 515 1.92 -4.35 -13.21
N ALA A 516 2.98 -4.93 -13.74
CA ALA A 516 4.24 -4.26 -14.03
C ALA A 516 4.71 -4.62 -15.43
N CYS A 517 5.32 -3.67 -16.14
CA CYS A 517 5.78 -3.87 -17.52
C CYS A 517 7.06 -4.70 -17.65
N SER A 518 7.69 -5.06 -16.55
CA SER A 518 8.86 -5.96 -16.46
C SER A 518 9.06 -6.44 -15.02
N GLU A 519 9.87 -7.48 -14.81
CA GLU A 519 10.22 -7.93 -13.45
C GLU A 519 10.99 -6.84 -12.69
N GLY A 520 11.90 -6.10 -13.34
CA GLY A 520 12.61 -4.98 -12.71
C GLY A 520 11.67 -3.84 -12.32
N ALA A 521 10.58 -3.60 -13.06
CA ALA A 521 9.53 -2.66 -12.66
C ALA A 521 8.75 -3.19 -11.44
N ALA A 522 8.47 -4.50 -11.39
CA ALA A 522 7.82 -5.12 -10.24
C ALA A 522 8.69 -5.00 -8.97
N GLU A 523 9.98 -5.27 -9.06
CA GLU A 523 10.93 -5.09 -7.95
C GLU A 523 11.02 -3.63 -7.51
N THR A 524 11.02 -2.68 -8.45
CA THR A 524 10.99 -1.25 -8.15
C THR A 524 9.74 -0.91 -7.32
N LEU A 525 8.55 -1.38 -7.71
CA LEU A 525 7.32 -1.14 -6.96
C LEU A 525 7.35 -1.83 -5.57
N ARG A 526 7.94 -3.03 -5.47
CA ARG A 526 8.19 -3.70 -4.16
C ARG A 526 9.13 -2.89 -3.28
N SER A 527 10.20 -2.33 -3.85
CA SER A 527 11.16 -1.47 -3.12
C SER A 527 10.50 -0.19 -2.59
N TYR A 528 9.47 0.33 -3.26
CA TYR A 528 8.67 1.46 -2.80
C TYR A 528 7.75 1.09 -1.63
N GLY A 529 7.62 -0.21 -1.33
CA GLY A 529 6.86 -0.70 -0.21
C GLY A 529 5.48 -1.25 -0.56
N PHE A 530 5.20 -1.56 -1.81
CA PHE A 530 4.02 -2.31 -2.19
C PHE A 530 4.22 -3.80 -1.87
N ASN A 531 3.31 -4.39 -1.08
CA ASN A 531 3.36 -5.80 -0.65
C ASN A 531 2.23 -6.64 -1.24
N GLY A 532 1.47 -6.10 -2.19
CA GLY A 532 0.45 -6.86 -2.92
C GLY A 532 1.06 -7.76 -3.99
N GLU A 533 0.24 -8.61 -4.56
CA GLU A 533 0.60 -9.39 -5.74
C GLU A 533 0.81 -8.47 -6.94
N ILE A 534 1.86 -8.70 -7.72
CA ILE A 534 2.17 -7.99 -8.95
C ILE A 534 2.26 -9.03 -10.06
N LYS A 535 1.50 -8.83 -11.13
CA LYS A 535 1.61 -9.62 -12.34
C LYS A 535 2.54 -8.91 -13.33
N VAL A 536 3.46 -9.64 -13.92
CA VAL A 536 4.29 -9.07 -14.98
C VAL A 536 3.54 -9.24 -16.31
N MET A 537 3.31 -8.10 -16.97
CA MET A 537 2.74 -8.00 -18.29
C MET A 537 3.70 -7.18 -19.14
N GLU A 538 4.54 -7.87 -19.88
CA GLU A 538 5.62 -7.26 -20.64
C GLU A 538 5.11 -6.34 -21.74
N ASN A 539 5.94 -5.39 -22.14
CA ASN A 539 5.67 -4.57 -23.30
C ASN A 539 6.00 -5.33 -24.59
N GLY A 540 5.25 -5.05 -25.64
CA GLY A 540 5.46 -5.63 -26.94
C GLY A 540 6.30 -4.75 -27.86
N VAL A 541 6.53 -5.24 -29.08
CA VAL A 541 7.12 -4.53 -30.21
C VAL A 541 6.19 -4.60 -31.42
N ASN A 542 6.21 -3.57 -32.29
CA ASN A 542 5.53 -3.64 -33.56
C ASN A 542 6.21 -4.68 -34.47
N PRO A 543 5.48 -5.34 -35.38
CA PRO A 543 6.11 -6.17 -36.39
C PRO A 543 7.08 -5.34 -37.24
N LYS A 544 8.05 -6.01 -37.84
CA LYS A 544 8.96 -5.33 -38.77
C LYS A 544 8.16 -4.64 -39.89
N PRO A 545 8.64 -3.53 -40.43
CA PRO A 545 8.04 -2.89 -41.60
C PRO A 545 8.06 -3.83 -42.78
N ASP A 546 7.11 -3.63 -43.70
CA ASP A 546 7.10 -4.32 -44.99
C ASP A 546 8.31 -3.92 -45.83
N GLY A 547 8.86 -4.88 -46.61
CA GLY A 547 10.00 -4.66 -47.48
C GLY A 547 11.19 -5.59 -47.18
N ASP A 548 12.16 -5.54 -48.07
CA ASP A 548 13.44 -6.27 -47.92
C ASP A 548 14.30 -5.58 -46.85
N GLU A 549 14.83 -6.35 -45.89
CA GLU A 549 15.57 -5.81 -44.76
C GLU A 549 16.88 -5.11 -45.20
N ASN A 550 17.56 -5.63 -46.24
CA ASN A 550 18.78 -5.08 -46.77
C ASN A 550 18.52 -3.75 -47.52
N GLU A 551 17.37 -3.65 -48.20
CA GLU A 551 16.92 -2.43 -48.85
C GLU A 551 16.59 -1.34 -47.82
N LEU A 552 15.92 -1.70 -46.71
CA LEU A 552 15.62 -0.79 -45.61
C LEU A 552 16.89 -0.28 -44.95
N GLU A 553 17.85 -1.16 -44.72
CA GLU A 553 19.17 -0.81 -44.20
C GLU A 553 19.92 0.17 -45.13
N ARG A 554 20.01 -0.16 -46.42
CA ARG A 554 20.67 0.68 -47.41
C ARG A 554 20.06 2.08 -47.47
N LYS A 555 18.73 2.18 -47.52
CA LYS A 555 18.02 3.47 -47.52
C LYS A 555 18.27 4.27 -46.23
N ALA A 556 18.30 3.63 -45.09
CA ALA A 556 18.58 4.29 -43.83
C ALA A 556 20.03 4.82 -43.78
N ARG A 557 20.99 4.03 -44.26
CA ARG A 557 22.41 4.46 -44.36
C ARG A 557 22.55 5.68 -45.25
N GLU A 558 21.91 5.67 -46.41
CA GLU A 558 21.93 6.82 -47.35
C GLU A 558 21.28 8.06 -46.73
N LEU A 559 20.05 7.93 -46.19
CA LEU A 559 19.26 9.03 -45.67
C LEU A 559 19.93 9.69 -44.45
N LEU A 560 20.54 8.90 -43.58
CA LEU A 560 21.15 9.35 -42.35
C LEU A 560 22.65 9.57 -42.46
N SER A 561 23.21 9.42 -43.68
CA SER A 561 24.67 9.57 -43.96
C SER A 561 25.54 8.72 -43.04
N LEU A 562 25.17 7.46 -42.81
CA LEU A 562 25.90 6.56 -41.94
C LEU A 562 27.18 6.03 -42.63
N PRO A 563 28.32 5.96 -41.95
CA PRO A 563 29.57 5.45 -42.53
C PRO A 563 29.45 3.95 -42.88
N ALA A 564 29.97 3.58 -44.05
CA ALA A 564 29.90 2.20 -44.55
C ALA A 564 30.99 1.28 -43.99
N ASP A 565 32.13 1.86 -43.63
CA ASP A 565 33.37 1.19 -43.24
C ASP A 565 33.56 1.07 -41.72
N LYS A 566 32.60 1.59 -40.91
CA LYS A 566 32.72 1.58 -39.45
C LYS A 566 31.62 0.76 -38.78
N LYS A 567 31.96 0.12 -37.67
CA LYS A 567 31.01 -0.55 -36.77
C LYS A 567 30.19 0.51 -36.03
N ILE A 568 28.84 0.45 -36.12
CA ILE A 568 27.95 1.42 -35.52
C ILE A 568 27.57 0.97 -34.13
N LEU A 569 27.90 1.77 -33.10
CA LEU A 569 27.37 1.67 -31.75
C LEU A 569 26.15 2.59 -31.66
N LEU A 570 24.95 2.03 -31.65
CA LEU A 570 23.71 2.78 -31.79
C LEU A 570 23.03 3.03 -30.43
N PHE A 571 22.67 4.27 -30.17
CA PHE A 571 21.71 4.66 -29.15
C PHE A 571 20.44 5.23 -29.79
N VAL A 572 19.27 4.75 -29.36
CA VAL A 572 17.96 5.32 -29.76
C VAL A 572 17.16 5.68 -28.52
N GLY A 573 16.75 6.94 -28.40
CA GLY A 573 15.95 7.37 -27.26
C GLY A 573 15.89 8.88 -27.07
N GLN A 574 15.19 9.33 -26.05
CA GLN A 574 15.19 10.75 -25.68
C GLN A 574 16.60 11.17 -25.23
N GLN A 575 17.08 12.28 -25.78
CA GLN A 575 18.36 12.86 -25.41
C GLN A 575 18.21 13.64 -24.10
N ILE A 576 18.33 12.89 -22.99
CA ILE A 576 18.26 13.38 -21.62
C ILE A 576 19.34 12.71 -20.78
N TRP A 577 19.95 13.43 -19.84
CA TRP A 577 21.05 12.92 -19.02
C TRP A 577 20.69 11.65 -18.23
N HIS A 578 19.43 11.49 -17.86
CA HIS A 578 18.96 10.30 -17.12
C HIS A 578 19.03 8.99 -17.92
N LYS A 579 19.18 9.08 -19.25
CA LYS A 579 19.43 7.91 -20.11
C LYS A 579 20.90 7.49 -20.12
N ASN A 580 21.70 8.09 -19.25
CA ASN A 580 23.13 7.79 -19.08
C ASN A 580 23.99 8.11 -20.33
N LEU A 581 23.58 9.13 -21.10
CA LEU A 581 24.32 9.57 -22.30
C LEU A 581 25.73 10.04 -21.98
N ARG A 582 25.99 10.52 -20.75
CA ARG A 582 27.34 10.84 -20.30
C ARG A 582 28.24 9.61 -20.37
N LEU A 583 27.77 8.47 -19.85
CA LEU A 583 28.53 7.22 -19.89
C LEU A 583 28.82 6.76 -21.35
N ILE A 584 27.84 6.95 -22.26
CA ILE A 584 28.05 6.64 -23.68
C ILE A 584 29.18 7.48 -24.25
N LEU A 585 29.20 8.79 -24.02
CA LEU A 585 30.17 9.71 -24.55
C LEU A 585 31.59 9.47 -23.93
N ASP A 586 31.62 9.26 -22.61
CA ASP A 586 32.90 8.99 -21.91
C ASP A 586 33.49 7.64 -22.33
N ALA A 587 32.69 6.59 -22.48
CA ALA A 587 33.11 5.29 -22.99
C ALA A 587 33.51 5.36 -24.47
N THR A 588 32.84 6.15 -25.31
CA THR A 588 33.21 6.42 -26.70
C THR A 588 34.56 7.10 -26.75
N LYS A 589 34.85 8.07 -25.87
CA LYS A 589 36.17 8.72 -25.80
C LYS A 589 37.27 7.73 -25.40
N ALA A 590 37.00 6.95 -24.34
CA ALA A 590 38.00 5.96 -23.86
C ALA A 590 38.32 4.92 -24.95
N LEU A 591 37.29 4.36 -25.60
CA LEU A 591 37.42 3.40 -26.69
C LEU A 591 38.15 4.00 -27.91
N GLY A 592 37.87 5.28 -28.21
CA GLY A 592 38.51 6.01 -29.32
C GLY A 592 40.00 6.25 -29.15
N GLN A 593 40.58 6.01 -27.95
CA GLN A 593 42.03 6.07 -27.72
C GLN A 593 42.76 4.83 -28.29
N SER A 594 42.08 3.68 -28.38
CA SER A 594 42.65 2.42 -28.85
C SER A 594 42.15 1.97 -30.23
N ARG A 595 41.03 2.53 -30.70
CA ARG A 595 40.31 2.06 -31.92
C ARG A 595 39.77 3.21 -32.78
N ASP A 596 39.78 2.95 -34.12
CA ASP A 596 39.22 3.86 -35.13
C ASP A 596 38.12 3.22 -35.99
N ASP A 597 37.86 1.91 -35.83
CA ASP A 597 36.97 1.12 -36.66
C ASP A 597 35.46 1.24 -36.27
N PHE A 598 35.09 2.19 -35.42
CA PHE A 598 33.74 2.37 -34.96
C PHE A 598 33.24 3.83 -35.02
N VAL A 599 31.93 4.02 -34.92
CA VAL A 599 31.27 5.32 -34.70
C VAL A 599 30.07 5.11 -33.77
N THR A 600 29.86 6.03 -32.83
CA THR A 600 28.67 6.06 -31.98
C THR A 600 27.59 6.92 -32.63
N VAL A 601 26.42 6.34 -32.90
CA VAL A 601 25.27 7.04 -33.48
C VAL A 601 24.21 7.26 -32.42
N ILE A 602 23.83 8.51 -32.20
CA ILE A 602 22.82 8.91 -31.23
C ILE A 602 21.59 9.44 -31.97
N ALA A 603 20.51 8.64 -31.95
CA ALA A 603 19.25 8.97 -32.61
C ALA A 603 18.18 9.31 -31.59
N GLY A 604 17.47 10.43 -31.82
CA GLY A 604 16.40 10.91 -30.98
C GLY A 604 16.46 12.41 -30.73
N LYS A 605 15.57 12.88 -29.86
CA LYS A 605 15.47 14.30 -29.47
C LYS A 605 15.14 14.39 -27.97
N GLY A 606 15.56 15.46 -27.32
CA GLY A 606 15.28 15.63 -25.88
C GLY A 606 15.60 17.05 -25.40
N TYR A 607 15.22 17.35 -24.16
CA TYR A 607 15.43 18.69 -23.60
C TYR A 607 16.90 18.99 -23.25
N ASP A 608 17.76 17.97 -23.09
CA ASP A 608 19.18 18.13 -22.83
C ASP A 608 20.04 18.00 -24.12
N GLU A 609 19.43 17.89 -25.30
CA GLU A 609 20.11 17.63 -26.57
C GLU A 609 21.30 18.59 -26.83
N ASN A 610 21.07 19.90 -26.62
CA ASN A 610 22.10 20.90 -26.85
C ASN A 610 23.28 20.77 -25.87
N ASP A 611 23.01 20.44 -24.63
CA ASP A 611 24.06 20.29 -23.61
C ASP A 611 24.83 18.97 -23.81
N ILE A 612 24.17 17.93 -24.30
CA ILE A 612 24.79 16.65 -24.67
C ILE A 612 25.74 16.84 -25.86
N LYS A 613 25.31 17.59 -26.89
CA LYS A 613 26.16 17.94 -28.05
C LYS A 613 27.39 18.74 -27.64
N LYS A 614 27.23 19.79 -26.82
CA LYS A 614 28.35 20.56 -26.27
C LYS A 614 29.32 19.70 -25.45
N TYR A 615 28.77 18.76 -24.70
CA TYR A 615 29.61 17.83 -23.93
C TYR A 615 30.42 16.92 -24.87
N ALA A 616 29.81 16.39 -25.93
CA ALA A 616 30.56 15.62 -26.96
C ALA A 616 31.66 16.45 -27.65
N GLU A 617 31.37 17.71 -27.96
CA GLU A 617 32.35 18.66 -28.51
C GLU A 617 33.50 18.90 -27.52
N SER A 618 33.22 19.09 -26.22
CA SER A 618 34.22 19.28 -25.17
C SER A 618 35.12 18.05 -24.97
N LEU A 619 34.66 16.88 -25.38
CA LEU A 619 35.41 15.62 -25.37
C LEU A 619 36.15 15.37 -26.69
N GLU A 620 36.05 16.29 -27.66
CA GLU A 620 36.68 16.18 -29.01
C GLU A 620 36.18 14.95 -29.80
N LEU A 621 34.85 14.66 -29.73
CA LEU A 621 34.24 13.47 -30.33
C LEU A 621 33.59 13.73 -31.68
N SER A 622 33.87 14.84 -32.37
CA SER A 622 33.17 15.21 -33.63
C SER A 622 33.30 14.15 -34.73
N ASP A 623 34.42 13.39 -34.76
CA ASP A 623 34.67 12.33 -35.74
C ASP A 623 34.18 10.94 -35.28
N LYS A 624 33.81 10.81 -34.01
CA LYS A 624 33.43 9.54 -33.38
C LYS A 624 31.94 9.46 -33.00
N VAL A 625 31.24 10.58 -32.97
CA VAL A 625 29.79 10.65 -32.58
C VAL A 625 28.97 11.35 -33.66
N LEU A 626 27.91 10.68 -34.13
CA LEU A 626 26.96 11.19 -35.10
C LEU A 626 25.60 11.37 -34.45
N PHE A 627 25.03 12.58 -34.49
CA PHE A 627 23.68 12.87 -34.04
C PHE A 627 22.74 12.91 -35.25
N THR A 628 21.81 11.96 -35.37
CA THR A 628 20.85 11.89 -36.49
C THR A 628 19.59 12.69 -36.27
N GLY A 629 19.34 13.17 -35.02
CA GLY A 629 18.05 13.73 -34.65
C GLY A 629 16.95 12.67 -34.49
N GLU A 630 15.70 13.10 -34.45
CA GLU A 630 14.56 12.21 -34.28
C GLU A 630 14.18 11.51 -35.58
N VAL A 631 14.21 10.19 -35.60
CA VAL A 631 13.78 9.34 -36.72
C VAL A 631 12.36 8.86 -36.46
N THR A 632 11.36 9.44 -37.12
CA THR A 632 9.93 9.16 -36.92
C THR A 632 9.37 8.12 -37.89
N ASP A 633 10.00 8.01 -39.07
CA ASP A 633 9.63 7.03 -40.10
C ASP A 633 10.03 5.63 -39.69
N LYS A 634 9.06 4.69 -39.60
CA LYS A 634 9.28 3.33 -39.12
C LYS A 634 10.24 2.50 -40.00
N PRO A 635 10.10 2.51 -41.36
CA PRO A 635 11.06 1.86 -42.25
C PRO A 635 12.50 2.34 -42.02
N THR A 636 12.71 3.66 -41.95
CA THR A 636 14.02 4.28 -41.72
C THR A 636 14.58 3.92 -40.33
N LEU A 637 13.73 3.93 -39.28
CA LEU A 637 14.14 3.56 -37.94
C LEU A 637 14.57 2.06 -37.88
N PHE A 638 13.81 1.18 -38.51
CA PHE A 638 14.18 -0.23 -38.59
C PHE A 638 15.50 -0.44 -39.36
N GLY A 639 15.68 0.25 -40.47
CA GLY A 639 16.94 0.24 -41.24
C GLY A 639 18.12 0.79 -40.41
N LEU A 640 17.90 1.80 -39.57
CA LEU A 640 18.91 2.32 -38.66
C LEU A 640 19.33 1.25 -37.61
N TYR A 641 18.35 0.54 -37.01
CA TYR A 641 18.69 -0.58 -36.14
C TYR A 641 19.48 -1.64 -36.90
N ARG A 642 19.05 -2.06 -38.10
CA ARG A 642 19.76 -3.04 -38.93
C ARG A 642 21.19 -2.64 -39.28
N SER A 643 21.46 -1.34 -39.41
CA SER A 643 22.79 -0.80 -39.70
C SER A 643 23.73 -0.86 -38.48
N ALA A 644 23.19 -1.09 -37.29
CA ALA A 644 24.01 -1.11 -36.06
C ALA A 644 24.73 -2.43 -35.87
N TYR A 645 25.97 -2.36 -35.42
CA TYR A 645 26.76 -3.49 -34.95
C TYR A 645 26.34 -3.91 -33.55
N LEU A 646 26.08 -2.91 -32.68
CA LEU A 646 25.64 -3.10 -31.29
C LEU A 646 24.67 -1.99 -30.90
N PHE A 647 23.62 -2.33 -30.19
CA PHE A 647 22.73 -1.37 -29.55
C PHE A 647 23.28 -1.00 -28.17
N PHE A 648 23.89 0.18 -28.04
CA PHE A 648 24.53 0.63 -26.81
C PHE A 648 23.55 1.48 -25.98
N PHE A 649 22.90 0.87 -24.99
CA PHE A 649 21.83 1.49 -24.22
C PHE A 649 22.04 1.33 -22.70
N PRO A 650 23.01 2.05 -22.08
CA PRO A 650 23.35 1.92 -20.68
C PRO A 650 22.38 2.66 -19.74
N SER A 651 21.11 2.79 -20.11
CA SER A 651 20.11 3.46 -19.30
C SER A 651 19.79 2.67 -18.03
N VAL A 652 19.90 3.35 -16.87
CA VAL A 652 19.44 2.83 -15.57
C VAL A 652 18.03 3.30 -15.21
N TYR A 653 17.50 4.22 -16.00
CA TYR A 653 16.20 4.85 -15.76
C TYR A 653 15.05 4.02 -16.31
N ASP A 654 15.21 3.40 -17.47
CA ASP A 654 14.15 2.68 -18.18
C ASP A 654 13.67 1.45 -17.41
N THR A 655 12.35 1.27 -17.35
CA THR A 655 11.70 0.15 -16.67
C THR A 655 11.55 -1.09 -17.55
N SER A 656 11.39 -0.94 -18.88
CA SER A 656 11.12 -2.03 -19.82
C SER A 656 11.94 -1.93 -21.11
N GLY A 657 12.37 -0.72 -21.52
CA GLY A 657 13.21 -0.51 -22.70
C GLY A 657 12.59 -1.03 -24.00
N LEU A 658 11.50 -0.41 -24.49
CA LEU A 658 10.89 -0.78 -25.78
C LEU A 658 11.92 -0.86 -26.91
N VAL A 659 12.87 0.05 -26.93
CA VAL A 659 13.95 0.16 -27.92
C VAL A 659 14.87 -1.07 -27.95
N ILE A 660 15.00 -1.79 -26.83
CA ILE A 660 15.78 -3.05 -26.75
C ILE A 660 15.07 -4.15 -27.57
N ARG A 661 13.74 -4.21 -27.50
CA ARG A 661 12.93 -5.15 -28.28
C ARG A 661 12.93 -4.81 -29.78
N GLU A 662 12.99 -3.50 -30.10
CA GLU A 662 13.16 -3.02 -31.48
C GLU A 662 14.52 -3.40 -32.06
N ALA A 663 15.62 -3.21 -31.30
CA ALA A 663 16.96 -3.63 -31.68
C ALA A 663 17.05 -5.16 -31.87
N ALA A 664 16.51 -5.92 -30.93
CA ALA A 664 16.47 -7.38 -31.01
C ALA A 664 15.68 -7.87 -32.23
N LEU A 665 14.53 -7.24 -32.57
CA LEU A 665 13.77 -7.55 -33.78
C LEU A 665 14.62 -7.36 -35.06
N ALA A 666 15.53 -6.40 -35.04
CA ALA A 666 16.47 -6.13 -36.13
C ALA A 666 17.73 -7.01 -36.07
N ARG A 667 17.84 -8.00 -35.20
CA ARG A 667 18.99 -8.89 -34.94
C ARG A 667 20.20 -8.15 -34.40
N VAL A 668 20.01 -7.09 -33.65
CA VAL A 668 21.11 -6.32 -33.06
C VAL A 668 21.15 -6.58 -31.56
N PRO A 669 22.22 -7.16 -31.03
CA PRO A 669 22.35 -7.39 -29.61
C PRO A 669 22.54 -6.06 -28.86
N SER A 670 22.06 -6.01 -27.62
CA SER A 670 22.15 -4.81 -26.79
C SER A 670 23.22 -4.94 -25.72
N LEU A 671 23.93 -3.83 -25.41
CA LEU A 671 24.79 -3.70 -24.23
C LEU A 671 24.11 -2.78 -23.22
N LEU A 672 23.82 -3.33 -22.03
CA LEU A 672 23.06 -2.66 -20.97
C LEU A 672 23.86 -2.60 -19.67
N VAL A 673 23.39 -1.78 -18.72
CA VAL A 673 23.92 -1.77 -17.35
C VAL A 673 23.39 -2.98 -16.58
N LYS A 674 24.32 -3.76 -16.00
CA LYS A 674 24.01 -4.91 -15.15
C LYS A 674 23.13 -4.51 -13.97
N GLY A 675 22.07 -5.27 -13.74
CA GLY A 675 21.08 -5.01 -12.65
C GLY A 675 20.11 -3.85 -12.93
N SER A 676 20.15 -3.21 -14.11
CA SER A 676 19.10 -2.26 -14.51
C SER A 676 17.80 -2.99 -14.79
N SER A 677 16.66 -2.29 -14.60
CA SER A 677 15.32 -2.88 -14.85
C SER A 677 15.15 -3.34 -16.31
N ALA A 678 15.80 -2.68 -17.24
CA ALA A 678 15.76 -3.01 -18.67
C ALA A 678 16.61 -4.24 -19.02
N ALA A 679 17.62 -4.58 -18.21
CA ALA A 679 18.55 -5.68 -18.45
C ALA A 679 17.99 -7.07 -18.05
N TYR A 680 16.81 -7.15 -17.43
CA TYR A 680 16.20 -8.44 -17.02
C TYR A 680 15.93 -9.40 -18.18
N VAL A 681 15.82 -8.88 -19.41
CA VAL A 681 15.57 -9.71 -20.62
C VAL A 681 16.88 -10.19 -21.25
N ILE A 682 18.05 -9.76 -20.74
CA ILE A 682 19.37 -10.07 -21.28
C ILE A 682 20.04 -11.17 -20.47
N GLU A 683 20.46 -12.20 -21.18
CA GLU A 683 21.40 -13.23 -20.73
C GLU A 683 22.77 -12.95 -21.36
N ASP A 684 23.76 -12.56 -20.50
CA ASP A 684 25.06 -12.05 -20.95
C ASP A 684 25.80 -13.05 -21.86
N GLY A 685 26.23 -12.59 -23.04
CA GLY A 685 26.90 -13.39 -24.07
C GLY A 685 25.99 -14.33 -24.85
N VAL A 686 24.70 -14.45 -24.51
CA VAL A 686 23.74 -15.34 -25.18
C VAL A 686 22.79 -14.57 -26.10
N ASN A 687 22.06 -13.58 -25.57
CA ASN A 687 21.10 -12.76 -26.34
C ASN A 687 21.36 -11.25 -26.24
N GLY A 688 22.49 -10.87 -25.63
CA GLY A 688 22.93 -9.51 -25.42
C GLY A 688 24.09 -9.48 -24.43
N TYR A 689 24.43 -8.30 -23.95
CA TYR A 689 25.58 -8.08 -23.08
C TYR A 689 25.21 -7.16 -21.92
N VAL A 690 25.85 -7.37 -20.78
CA VAL A 690 25.73 -6.48 -19.61
C VAL A 690 27.11 -6.12 -19.06
N ALA A 691 27.26 -4.89 -18.55
CA ALA A 691 28.46 -4.42 -17.87
C ALA A 691 28.08 -3.57 -16.64
N GLU A 692 29.03 -3.41 -15.73
CA GLU A 692 28.85 -2.52 -14.57
C GLU A 692 28.73 -1.05 -15.02
N ASN A 693 28.05 -0.22 -14.23
CA ASN A 693 27.79 1.19 -14.54
C ASN A 693 29.03 2.07 -14.31
N SER A 694 30.10 1.81 -15.06
CA SER A 694 31.33 2.62 -15.07
C SER A 694 31.95 2.71 -16.48
N VAL A 695 32.73 3.75 -16.72
CA VAL A 695 33.35 3.96 -18.00
C VAL A 695 34.33 2.81 -18.33
N GLU A 696 35.13 2.40 -17.36
CA GLU A 696 36.10 1.34 -17.49
C GLU A 696 35.46 -0.01 -17.86
N ALA A 697 34.38 -0.39 -17.16
CA ALA A 697 33.71 -1.66 -17.41
C ALA A 697 32.98 -1.66 -18.77
N MET A 698 32.34 -0.54 -19.13
CA MET A 698 31.67 -0.40 -20.43
C MET A 698 32.66 -0.41 -21.58
N THR A 699 33.81 0.30 -21.45
CA THR A 699 34.87 0.33 -22.47
C THR A 699 35.45 -1.06 -22.65
N ALA A 700 35.82 -1.75 -21.58
CA ALA A 700 36.37 -3.11 -21.65
C ALA A 700 35.36 -4.10 -22.30
N LYS A 701 34.06 -3.98 -21.97
CA LYS A 701 33.06 -4.83 -22.62
C LYS A 701 32.82 -4.48 -24.08
N LEU A 702 32.92 -3.20 -24.45
CA LEU A 702 32.87 -2.78 -25.85
C LEU A 702 34.05 -3.32 -26.64
N GLU A 703 35.29 -3.29 -26.11
CA GLU A 703 36.49 -3.89 -26.73
C GLU A 703 36.28 -5.39 -26.94
N GLU A 704 35.84 -6.13 -25.90
CA GLU A 704 35.55 -7.57 -25.99
C GLU A 704 34.52 -7.86 -27.10
N ILE A 705 33.44 -7.09 -27.19
CA ILE A 705 32.35 -7.29 -28.18
C ILE A 705 32.85 -6.95 -29.60
N LEU A 706 33.62 -5.88 -29.74
CA LEU A 706 34.16 -5.46 -31.07
C LEU A 706 35.20 -6.43 -31.60
N ASP A 707 35.89 -7.19 -30.76
CA ASP A 707 36.85 -8.22 -31.14
C ASP A 707 36.21 -9.61 -31.27
N SER A 708 34.91 -9.75 -30.92
CA SER A 708 34.19 -11.02 -30.97
C SER A 708 33.67 -11.33 -32.38
N ASP A 709 33.88 -12.57 -32.85
CA ASP A 709 33.27 -13.08 -34.08
C ASP A 709 31.84 -13.59 -33.87
N ASN A 710 31.34 -13.64 -32.61
CA ASN A 710 30.05 -14.27 -32.25
C ASN A 710 28.86 -13.31 -32.22
N ILE A 711 29.04 -12.03 -32.50
CA ILE A 711 27.98 -11.02 -32.33
C ILE A 711 26.73 -11.28 -33.17
N ALA A 712 26.95 -11.83 -34.39
CA ALA A 712 25.82 -12.20 -35.27
C ALA A 712 24.94 -13.30 -34.66
N ALA A 713 25.56 -14.33 -34.04
CA ALA A 713 24.82 -15.39 -33.36
C ALA A 713 24.08 -14.88 -32.13
N VAL A 714 24.69 -13.97 -31.35
CA VAL A 714 24.04 -13.30 -30.21
C VAL A 714 22.85 -12.45 -30.71
N GLY A 715 22.99 -11.77 -31.84
CA GLY A 715 21.92 -10.99 -32.47
C GLY A 715 20.74 -11.86 -32.94
N GLU A 716 21.00 -13.01 -33.56
CA GLU A 716 19.94 -13.97 -33.92
C GLU A 716 19.23 -14.49 -32.66
N ARG A 717 19.98 -14.84 -31.64
CA ARG A 717 19.40 -15.29 -30.36
C ARG A 717 18.60 -14.20 -29.67
N ALA A 718 19.02 -12.94 -29.76
CA ALA A 718 18.26 -11.79 -29.28
C ALA A 718 16.88 -11.72 -29.98
N LYS A 719 16.85 -11.87 -31.30
CA LYS A 719 15.62 -11.86 -32.09
C LYS A 719 14.67 -13.00 -31.71
N GLU A 720 15.19 -14.17 -31.38
CA GLU A 720 14.37 -15.32 -30.99
C GLU A 720 13.74 -15.19 -29.60
N THR A 721 14.44 -14.52 -28.68
CA THR A 721 14.10 -14.60 -27.24
C THR A 721 13.52 -13.31 -26.64
N ILE A 722 13.81 -12.13 -27.22
CA ILE A 722 13.47 -10.85 -26.60
C ILE A 722 12.17 -10.23 -27.15
N PRO A 723 11.92 -10.17 -28.48
CA PRO A 723 10.73 -9.53 -29.03
C PRO A 723 9.47 -10.35 -28.75
N ILE A 724 8.41 -9.67 -28.31
CA ILE A 724 7.05 -10.19 -28.23
C ILE A 724 6.17 -9.21 -29.00
N LEU A 725 5.35 -9.65 -29.91
CA LEU A 725 4.52 -8.75 -30.70
C LEU A 725 3.38 -8.14 -29.86
N TRP A 726 3.00 -6.90 -30.13
CA TRP A 726 1.87 -6.26 -29.46
C TRP A 726 0.56 -7.02 -29.63
N SER A 727 0.35 -7.71 -30.74
CA SER A 727 -0.82 -8.57 -30.96
C SER A 727 -0.89 -9.72 -29.94
N GLU A 728 0.25 -10.33 -29.62
CA GLU A 728 0.35 -11.39 -28.63
C GLU A 728 0.15 -10.84 -27.22
N ILE A 729 0.77 -9.69 -26.90
CA ILE A 729 0.56 -9.02 -25.61
C ILE A 729 -0.91 -8.63 -25.43
N ALA A 730 -1.56 -8.08 -26.46
CA ALA A 730 -2.99 -7.73 -26.39
C ALA A 730 -3.87 -8.94 -26.09
N ALA A 731 -3.58 -10.09 -26.70
CA ALA A 731 -4.27 -11.36 -26.40
C ALA A 731 -4.07 -11.77 -24.94
N ARG A 732 -2.81 -11.81 -24.46
CA ARG A 732 -2.47 -12.14 -23.06
C ARG A 732 -3.18 -11.19 -22.06
N VAL A 733 -3.29 -9.91 -22.39
CA VAL A 733 -3.97 -8.90 -21.55
C VAL A 733 -5.47 -9.20 -21.47
N VAL A 734 -6.11 -9.50 -22.60
CA VAL A 734 -7.55 -9.85 -22.65
C VAL A 734 -7.82 -11.14 -21.88
N ASP A 735 -6.99 -12.16 -22.09
CA ASP A 735 -7.10 -13.43 -21.36
C ASP A 735 -6.92 -13.23 -19.87
N ARG A 736 -5.98 -12.37 -19.45
CA ARG A 736 -5.79 -12.04 -18.04
C ARG A 736 -7.01 -11.32 -17.44
N TYR A 737 -7.68 -10.43 -18.18
CA TYR A 737 -8.92 -9.82 -17.69
C TYR A 737 -10.02 -10.88 -17.46
N ARG A 738 -10.13 -11.86 -18.36
CA ARG A 738 -11.09 -12.97 -18.24
C ARG A 738 -10.74 -13.88 -17.07
N GLU A 739 -9.48 -14.27 -16.95
CA GLU A 739 -8.99 -15.13 -15.86
C GLU A 739 -9.19 -14.48 -14.48
N ALA A 740 -8.85 -13.19 -14.35
CA ALA A 740 -8.92 -12.48 -13.08
C ALA A 740 -10.35 -12.11 -12.65
N PHE A 741 -11.24 -11.86 -13.60
CA PHE A 741 -12.55 -11.27 -13.34
C PHE A 741 -13.71 -11.97 -14.06
N GLY A 742 -13.49 -13.07 -14.79
CA GLY A 742 -14.54 -13.87 -15.43
C GLY A 742 -15.47 -14.53 -14.42
N GLU A 743 -16.57 -15.05 -14.88
CA GLU A 743 -17.44 -15.91 -14.07
C GLU A 743 -16.69 -17.21 -13.76
N VAL A 744 -16.52 -17.49 -12.48
CA VAL A 744 -16.11 -18.82 -12.05
C VAL A 744 -17.32 -19.72 -12.31
N CYS A 745 -17.28 -20.57 -13.36
CA CYS A 745 -18.16 -21.72 -13.42
C CYS A 745 -17.88 -22.58 -12.20
N GLU A 746 -18.73 -22.50 -11.16
CA GLU A 746 -18.73 -23.54 -10.15
C GLU A 746 -19.03 -24.86 -10.91
N PRO A 747 -18.20 -25.91 -10.76
CA PRO A 747 -18.56 -27.21 -11.31
C PRO A 747 -19.96 -27.55 -10.80
N PRO A 748 -20.84 -28.11 -11.64
CA PRO A 748 -22.17 -28.54 -11.19
C PRO A 748 -21.95 -29.41 -9.98
N ALA A 749 -22.66 -29.10 -8.88
CA ALA A 749 -22.64 -29.93 -7.68
C ALA A 749 -22.86 -31.37 -8.16
N GLU A 750 -21.90 -32.26 -7.89
CA GLU A 750 -22.08 -33.68 -8.11
C GLU A 750 -23.39 -34.05 -7.40
N THR A 751 -24.41 -34.28 -8.20
CA THR A 751 -25.63 -34.92 -7.72
C THR A 751 -25.21 -36.32 -7.33
N ASP A 752 -25.14 -36.57 -6.02
CA ASP A 752 -25.08 -37.91 -5.48
C ASP A 752 -26.29 -38.72 -6.01
N GLU A 753 -26.14 -39.35 -7.17
CA GLU A 753 -26.97 -40.44 -7.61
C GLU A 753 -26.55 -41.69 -6.85
N SER A 754 -26.97 -41.79 -5.58
CA SER A 754 -27.02 -43.07 -4.89
C SER A 754 -28.14 -43.04 -3.86
N ASP A 755 -29.35 -43.16 -4.35
CA ASP A 755 -30.45 -43.82 -3.64
C ASP A 755 -31.53 -44.22 -4.65
N GLY A 756 -31.29 -45.32 -5.25
CA GLY A 756 -32.23 -46.06 -6.10
C GLY A 756 -32.28 -47.50 -5.70
N ASN A 757 -33.33 -47.84 -4.98
CA ASN A 757 -33.92 -49.17 -4.89
C ASN A 757 -33.33 -50.23 -3.97
N GLU A 758 -34.12 -50.51 -2.97
CA GLU A 758 -34.75 -51.86 -2.85
C GLU A 758 -35.74 -51.86 -1.68
N LYS A 759 -37.00 -51.86 -2.00
CA LYS A 759 -38.05 -52.50 -1.16
C LYS A 759 -39.06 -53.10 -2.08
N THR A 760 -38.88 -54.41 -2.31
CA THR A 760 -40.00 -55.33 -2.54
C THR A 760 -39.85 -56.43 -1.52
N GLU A 761 -40.92 -56.62 -0.81
CA GLU A 761 -41.49 -57.58 0.11
C GLU A 761 -41.56 -57.10 1.56
#